data_c5e78bfc80de415ef15c6d76c1dd50ab
#
_entry.id   c5e78bfc80de415ef15c6d76c1dd50ab
#
_cell.length_a   1.000
_cell.length_b   1.000
_cell.length_c   1.000
_cell.angle_alpha   90.00
_cell.angle_beta   90.00
_cell.angle_gamma   90.00
#
_symmetry.space_group_name_H-M   'P 1'
#
loop_
_entity.id
_entity.type
_entity.pdbx_description
1 polymer ?
#
loop_
_entity_poly.entity_id
_entity_poly.type
_entity_poly.pdbx_seq_one_letter_code
_entity_poly.pdbx_strand_id
1 'polypeptide(L)'
;MTTAAGEARLSRAASAAVRTAIRLAGGNEVCFVCGVDDEGVMTTARAVARGDVRSVLAMPGVAERGEMLLHNHPSGDLTPSDADRDVAARVHGNGVGFAITDNDAARVYVVTEVPRAAVKVLLDVDAIDVTLGPYGAIAQAMRTALGAHAYEDRPAQRSMAAEVTRAFNDGGVALLEAGTGVGKSLGYLVPALRWAAANGERTIVSTNTITLQEQLVTKDLPFLQRALSDQPVRFALLKGWRNYLCLQRLEQTRGTAAALFEASMVSEVETIATWAARTTDGSLSDLPITPRSDVWDEVAAEPDLCGRLKCSFYDKCFLFKARKEAALADVVVVNHHLLLSDVAVRRVSQNWEDAAVLPAYKRLVIDEGHHLEDAAASHLGASVTRRALVRLFARLERRGKGLLPALETRLRGWNDLLSTASLDLVQERLVPSAATARDRAQLLFELLTVMMAEENASVFRFTEAFEQHPAWTGGVEVTLADLLIEIAALGDGLRLIRERLEADEKKSEELSPLLGEVRGVSRRLAHAGDALARALRTPPPGSPVVRWLEMSGKPGPDRHVALHCVPLDLAPVLREDLFGRVESAIVTSATLATEESFDFIERRLGIDTLDMPRTSQVFPSPFNYPTQALLVIPTDLPAPNADARAHLVAVGDHLRDLVVAADGGLFALFTSHRDVREMAAQLREAGYDARWPLLVHGEEPRDVLLQRFRESGRAVLVGTATFWEGVDVPGDALRGLLIAKLPFRVPSEPMVAAQCEAIEARGGNSFGEFMLPHASLRLKQGFGRLIRTATDRGVVVLSDPRVLTKRYGREMLDGLPPARRISGPWSRCRVEVRKFYQAPR
;
A
#
# COMPACT_ATOMS: atom_id res chain seq x y z
N MET A 1 23.33 -30.22 7.50
CA MET A 1 23.03 -31.64 7.84
C MET A 1 23.73 -32.49 6.82
N THR A 2 24.71 -33.28 7.24
CA THR A 2 25.48 -34.20 6.39
C THR A 2 24.58 -35.39 6.03
N THR A 3 24.20 -35.48 4.75
CA THR A 3 23.57 -36.68 4.21
C THR A 3 24.61 -37.72 3.87
N ALA A 4 24.31 -38.98 4.18
CA ALA A 4 25.22 -40.13 4.09
C ALA A 4 25.72 -40.33 2.66
N ALA A 5 27.03 -40.59 2.55
CA ALA A 5 27.68 -41.10 1.34
C ALA A 5 27.17 -42.54 1.07
N GLY A 6 26.45 -42.74 -0.07
CA GLY A 6 26.04 -44.08 -0.44
C GLY A 6 25.10 -44.28 -1.62
N GLU A 7 24.36 -43.25 -2.06
CA GLU A 7 23.46 -43.39 -3.20
C GLU A 7 24.04 -42.81 -4.49
N ALA A 8 23.89 -43.52 -5.63
CA ALA A 8 24.35 -43.07 -6.93
C ALA A 8 23.51 -41.85 -7.39
N ARG A 9 24.05 -40.64 -7.24
CA ARG A 9 23.42 -39.38 -7.61
C ARG A 9 23.53 -39.03 -9.09
N LEU A 10 24.34 -39.75 -9.86
CA LEU A 10 24.49 -39.63 -11.31
C LEU A 10 24.13 -40.96 -11.99
N SER A 11 23.29 -40.90 -13.01
CA SER A 11 23.05 -42.03 -13.89
C SER A 11 24.38 -42.42 -14.64
N ARG A 12 24.46 -43.64 -15.15
CA ARG A 12 25.63 -44.06 -15.94
C ARG A 12 25.92 -43.15 -17.15
N ALA A 13 24.84 -42.69 -17.79
CA ALA A 13 24.92 -41.78 -18.95
C ALA A 13 25.45 -40.38 -18.53
N ALA A 14 24.89 -39.81 -17.47
CA ALA A 14 25.33 -38.51 -16.96
C ALA A 14 26.76 -38.54 -16.46
N SER A 15 27.15 -39.56 -15.68
CA SER A 15 28.52 -39.75 -15.20
C SER A 15 29.54 -39.89 -16.36
N ALA A 16 29.20 -40.61 -17.42
CA ALA A 16 30.05 -40.73 -18.63
C ALA A 16 30.21 -39.40 -19.35
N ALA A 17 29.12 -38.60 -19.48
CA ALA A 17 29.13 -37.27 -20.09
C ALA A 17 30.02 -36.30 -19.28
N VAL A 18 29.84 -36.25 -17.95
CA VAL A 18 30.63 -35.41 -17.02
C VAL A 18 32.11 -35.75 -17.12
N ARG A 19 32.46 -37.01 -17.00
CA ARG A 19 33.85 -37.50 -17.08
C ARG A 19 34.50 -37.16 -18.40
N THR A 20 33.76 -37.32 -19.52
CA THR A 20 34.28 -37.02 -20.86
C THR A 20 34.55 -35.51 -21.00
N ALA A 21 33.65 -34.67 -20.53
CA ALA A 21 33.84 -33.22 -20.61
C ALA A 21 35.01 -32.73 -19.73
N ILE A 22 35.18 -33.27 -18.53
CA ILE A 22 36.32 -32.96 -17.64
C ILE A 22 37.64 -33.38 -18.28
N ARG A 23 37.74 -34.57 -18.87
CA ARG A 23 38.93 -35.02 -19.61
C ARG A 23 39.25 -34.11 -20.80
N LEU A 24 38.27 -33.70 -21.55
CA LEU A 24 38.45 -32.75 -22.66
C LEU A 24 38.88 -31.35 -22.20
N ALA A 25 38.59 -30.99 -20.94
CA ALA A 25 39.07 -29.76 -20.32
C ALA A 25 40.42 -29.91 -19.63
N GLY A 26 41.11 -31.06 -19.80
CA GLY A 26 42.44 -31.32 -19.19
C GLY A 26 42.39 -31.46 -17.66
N GLY A 27 41.25 -31.81 -17.06
CA GLY A 27 41.06 -31.93 -15.62
C GLY A 27 40.77 -30.59 -14.93
N ASN A 28 40.60 -29.51 -15.66
CA ASN A 28 40.17 -28.22 -15.13
C ASN A 28 38.72 -28.24 -14.70
N GLU A 29 38.31 -27.22 -13.98
CA GLU A 29 36.94 -27.08 -13.50
C GLU A 29 35.93 -26.89 -14.65
N VAL A 30 34.88 -27.67 -14.68
CA VAL A 30 33.78 -27.62 -15.65
C VAL A 30 32.47 -27.54 -14.91
N CYS A 31 31.61 -26.62 -15.32
CA CYS A 31 30.25 -26.50 -14.80
C CYS A 31 29.25 -27.18 -15.77
N PHE A 32 28.28 -27.91 -15.20
CA PHE A 32 27.27 -28.65 -15.92
C PHE A 32 25.88 -28.23 -15.45
N VAL A 33 24.94 -28.30 -16.38
CA VAL A 33 23.50 -28.34 -16.09
C VAL A 33 23.04 -29.77 -16.23
N CYS A 34 22.41 -30.29 -15.20
CA CYS A 34 21.96 -31.67 -15.11
C CYS A 34 20.42 -31.71 -14.94
N GLY A 35 19.74 -32.52 -15.78
CA GLY A 35 18.33 -32.85 -15.54
C GLY A 35 18.25 -33.89 -14.40
N VAL A 36 17.31 -33.69 -13.48
CA VAL A 36 17.12 -34.50 -12.27
C VAL A 36 15.75 -35.17 -12.31
N ASP A 37 15.71 -36.48 -12.02
CA ASP A 37 14.44 -37.21 -11.92
C ASP A 37 13.76 -37.05 -10.55
N ASP A 38 12.57 -37.67 -10.40
CA ASP A 38 11.79 -37.61 -9.17
C ASP A 38 12.47 -38.26 -7.96
N GLU A 39 13.51 -39.09 -8.19
CA GLU A 39 14.29 -39.74 -7.12
C GLU A 39 15.52 -38.92 -6.72
N GLY A 40 15.81 -37.81 -7.44
CA GLY A 40 16.93 -36.91 -7.17
C GLY A 40 18.22 -37.37 -7.86
N VAL A 41 18.12 -38.24 -8.88
CA VAL A 41 19.24 -38.72 -9.67
C VAL A 41 19.41 -37.83 -10.89
N MET A 42 20.61 -37.34 -11.13
CA MET A 42 20.96 -36.60 -12.33
C MET A 42 21.04 -37.54 -13.55
N THR A 43 20.04 -37.47 -14.42
CA THR A 43 19.88 -38.38 -15.59
C THR A 43 20.60 -37.88 -16.82
N THR A 44 20.76 -36.57 -16.96
CA THR A 44 21.46 -35.92 -18.06
C THR A 44 22.52 -34.93 -17.52
N ALA A 45 23.54 -34.64 -18.29
CA ALA A 45 24.54 -33.63 -17.96
C ALA A 45 25.03 -32.92 -19.22
N ARG A 46 24.99 -31.61 -19.25
CA ARG A 46 25.45 -30.76 -20.35
C ARG A 46 26.48 -29.74 -19.81
N ALA A 47 27.69 -29.76 -20.30
CA ALA A 47 28.72 -28.77 -19.95
C ALA A 47 28.29 -27.38 -20.45
N VAL A 48 28.30 -26.38 -19.56
CA VAL A 48 27.85 -25.00 -19.84
C VAL A 48 28.96 -23.97 -19.66
N ALA A 49 29.95 -24.24 -18.82
CA ALA A 49 31.11 -23.38 -18.65
C ALA A 49 32.36 -24.21 -18.37
N ARG A 50 33.52 -23.67 -18.75
CA ARG A 50 34.84 -24.23 -18.45
C ARG A 50 35.71 -23.15 -17.83
N GLY A 51 36.29 -23.43 -16.67
CA GLY A 51 37.18 -22.54 -15.92
C GLY A 51 38.64 -22.93 -16.01
N ASP A 52 39.45 -22.29 -15.19
CA ASP A 52 40.84 -22.69 -14.93
C ASP A 52 40.90 -23.62 -13.69
N VAL A 53 42.09 -23.84 -13.16
CA VAL A 53 42.33 -24.71 -11.99
C VAL A 53 41.68 -24.14 -10.69
N ARG A 54 41.22 -22.89 -10.71
CA ARG A 54 40.78 -22.17 -9.51
C ARG A 54 39.34 -21.70 -9.53
N SER A 55 38.69 -21.55 -10.70
CA SER A 55 37.34 -21.06 -10.79
C SER A 55 36.63 -21.35 -12.10
N VAL A 56 35.32 -21.63 -12.02
CA VAL A 56 34.38 -21.62 -13.15
C VAL A 56 33.28 -20.61 -12.87
N LEU A 57 32.94 -19.80 -13.87
CA LEU A 57 31.83 -18.87 -13.79
C LEU A 57 30.52 -19.64 -13.96
N ALA A 58 29.74 -19.79 -12.88
CA ALA A 58 28.35 -20.15 -12.95
C ALA A 58 27.52 -18.92 -13.36
N MET A 59 27.11 -18.83 -14.63
CA MET A 59 26.32 -17.72 -15.13
C MET A 59 24.87 -17.84 -14.64
N PRO A 60 24.28 -16.78 -14.08
CA PRO A 60 22.85 -16.76 -13.75
C PRO A 60 21.99 -17.01 -15.00
N GLY A 61 20.96 -17.88 -14.87
CA GLY A 61 20.03 -18.17 -15.96
C GLY A 61 20.44 -19.27 -16.96
N VAL A 62 21.54 -20.00 -16.70
CA VAL A 62 21.99 -21.12 -17.55
C VAL A 62 21.24 -22.42 -17.22
N ALA A 63 20.76 -22.58 -15.99
CA ALA A 63 19.94 -23.71 -15.54
C ALA A 63 18.49 -23.26 -15.30
N GLU A 64 17.56 -24.10 -15.69
CA GLU A 64 16.12 -23.88 -15.49
C GLU A 64 15.66 -24.47 -14.15
N ARG A 65 14.49 -24.05 -13.68
CA ARG A 65 13.88 -24.58 -12.47
C ARG A 65 13.67 -26.11 -12.58
N GLY A 66 14.11 -26.84 -11.58
CA GLY A 66 14.05 -28.30 -11.58
C GLY A 66 15.35 -28.98 -12.02
N GLU A 67 16.36 -28.21 -12.45
CA GLU A 67 17.67 -28.72 -12.83
C GLU A 67 18.69 -28.57 -11.68
N MET A 68 19.80 -29.27 -11.80
CA MET A 68 20.95 -29.21 -10.89
C MET A 68 22.18 -28.61 -11.60
N LEU A 69 22.78 -27.59 -11.01
CA LEU A 69 24.12 -27.16 -11.37
C LEU A 69 25.12 -28.08 -10.68
N LEU A 70 26.04 -28.67 -11.48
CA LEU A 70 27.09 -29.55 -11.02
C LEU A 70 28.43 -29.00 -11.51
N HIS A 71 29.46 -28.94 -10.66
CA HIS A 71 30.85 -28.72 -11.12
C HIS A 71 31.79 -29.69 -10.44
N ASN A 72 32.96 -29.92 -11.06
CA ASN A 72 34.02 -30.72 -10.48
C ASN A 72 35.02 -29.86 -9.75
N HIS A 73 35.54 -30.35 -8.63
CA HIS A 73 36.79 -29.83 -8.04
C HIS A 73 37.99 -30.57 -8.60
N PRO A 74 38.95 -29.90 -9.28
CA PRO A 74 40.14 -30.53 -9.82
C PRO A 74 41.01 -31.26 -8.78
N SER A 75 40.96 -30.80 -7.52
CA SER A 75 41.64 -31.44 -6.38
C SER A 75 41.01 -32.77 -5.96
N GLY A 76 39.79 -33.07 -6.39
CA GLY A 76 39.02 -34.24 -5.96
C GLY A 76 38.39 -34.09 -4.55
N ASP A 77 38.61 -32.95 -3.86
CA ASP A 77 37.93 -32.61 -2.61
C ASP A 77 36.51 -32.12 -2.89
N LEU A 78 35.50 -32.72 -2.27
CA LEU A 78 34.10 -32.38 -2.45
C LEU A 78 33.60 -31.36 -1.44
N THR A 79 34.48 -30.84 -0.57
CA THR A 79 34.10 -29.86 0.44
C THR A 79 33.76 -28.52 -0.22
N PRO A 80 32.52 -27.96 0.00
CA PRO A 80 32.13 -26.70 -0.60
C PRO A 80 32.95 -25.53 -0.06
N SER A 81 33.50 -24.70 -0.95
CA SER A 81 34.09 -23.41 -0.61
C SER A 81 33.02 -22.38 -0.21
N ASP A 82 33.42 -21.23 0.31
CA ASP A 82 32.48 -20.14 0.61
C ASP A 82 31.84 -19.61 -0.68
N ALA A 83 32.56 -19.58 -1.80
CA ALA A 83 32.04 -19.22 -3.12
C ALA A 83 30.96 -20.23 -3.60
N ASP A 84 31.18 -21.53 -3.38
CA ASP A 84 30.17 -22.56 -3.71
C ASP A 84 28.89 -22.40 -2.90
N ARG A 85 29.00 -22.08 -1.61
CA ARG A 85 27.85 -21.82 -0.73
C ARG A 85 27.07 -20.59 -1.18
N ASP A 86 27.75 -19.52 -1.61
CA ASP A 86 27.11 -18.31 -2.13
C ASP A 86 26.40 -18.56 -3.46
N VAL A 87 26.99 -19.38 -4.35
CA VAL A 87 26.35 -19.80 -5.61
C VAL A 87 25.15 -20.69 -5.31
N ALA A 88 25.32 -21.70 -4.44
CA ALA A 88 24.26 -22.63 -4.04
C ALA A 88 23.04 -21.87 -3.47
N ALA A 89 23.26 -20.87 -2.59
CA ALA A 89 22.20 -20.08 -2.03
C ALA A 89 21.44 -19.27 -3.10
N ARG A 90 22.17 -18.69 -4.09
CA ARG A 90 21.55 -17.93 -5.18
C ARG A 90 20.74 -18.79 -6.15
N VAL A 91 21.26 -19.96 -6.56
CA VAL A 91 20.58 -20.82 -7.53
C VAL A 91 19.41 -21.56 -6.90
N HIS A 92 19.49 -21.87 -5.60
CA HIS A 92 18.41 -22.51 -4.85
C HIS A 92 17.15 -21.64 -4.82
N GLY A 93 17.31 -20.31 -4.65
CA GLY A 93 16.23 -19.35 -4.75
C GLY A 93 15.49 -19.38 -6.10
N ASN A 94 16.21 -19.75 -7.18
CA ASN A 94 15.65 -19.90 -8.52
C ASN A 94 15.08 -21.31 -8.80
N GLY A 95 15.05 -22.19 -7.81
CA GLY A 95 14.55 -23.55 -7.96
C GLY A 95 15.54 -24.53 -8.58
N VAL A 96 16.84 -24.18 -8.55
CA VAL A 96 17.94 -24.99 -9.09
C VAL A 96 18.77 -25.56 -7.93
N GLY A 97 19.11 -26.84 -7.99
CA GLY A 97 20.01 -27.48 -7.05
C GLY A 97 21.48 -27.18 -7.35
N PHE A 98 22.37 -27.45 -6.40
CA PHE A 98 23.80 -27.27 -6.57
C PHE A 98 24.59 -28.42 -5.97
N ALA A 99 25.53 -29.00 -6.74
CA ALA A 99 26.31 -30.15 -6.34
C ALA A 99 27.76 -30.06 -6.85
N ILE A 100 28.66 -30.79 -6.18
CA ILE A 100 30.09 -30.89 -6.48
C ILE A 100 30.42 -32.35 -6.77
N THR A 101 31.27 -32.63 -7.79
CA THR A 101 31.72 -33.94 -8.12
C THR A 101 33.26 -34.00 -8.23
N ASP A 102 33.80 -35.21 -8.11
CA ASP A 102 35.21 -35.48 -8.43
C ASP A 102 35.43 -35.59 -9.96
N ASN A 103 36.72 -35.62 -10.40
CA ASN A 103 37.07 -35.67 -11.81
C ASN A 103 36.62 -36.95 -12.54
N ASP A 104 36.36 -38.02 -11.79
CA ASP A 104 35.87 -39.29 -12.33
C ASP A 104 34.36 -39.41 -12.30
N ALA A 105 33.67 -38.38 -11.83
CA ALA A 105 32.19 -38.38 -11.62
C ALA A 105 31.72 -39.64 -10.87
N ALA A 106 32.53 -40.06 -9.91
CA ALA A 106 32.23 -41.25 -9.08
C ALA A 106 31.57 -40.90 -7.74
N ARG A 107 31.84 -39.71 -7.23
CA ARG A 107 31.28 -39.20 -5.99
C ARG A 107 30.64 -37.84 -6.22
N VAL A 108 29.49 -37.61 -5.62
CA VAL A 108 28.79 -36.34 -5.67
C VAL A 108 28.46 -35.87 -4.26
N TYR A 109 28.73 -34.61 -3.97
CA TYR A 109 28.30 -33.92 -2.77
C TYR A 109 27.22 -32.92 -3.17
N VAL A 110 25.99 -33.14 -2.73
CA VAL A 110 24.88 -32.19 -2.95
C VAL A 110 24.96 -31.11 -1.90
N VAL A 111 25.24 -29.88 -2.31
CA VAL A 111 25.26 -28.70 -1.43
C VAL A 111 23.84 -28.23 -1.13
N THR A 112 23.00 -28.16 -2.16
CA THR A 112 21.56 -27.91 -2.05
C THR A 112 20.81 -28.79 -3.05
N GLU A 113 19.77 -29.49 -2.56
CA GLU A 113 18.87 -30.28 -3.43
C GLU A 113 18.07 -29.36 -4.35
N VAL A 114 17.62 -29.93 -5.49
CA VAL A 114 16.62 -29.26 -6.32
C VAL A 114 15.36 -29.08 -5.48
N PRO A 115 14.86 -27.85 -5.34
CA PRO A 115 13.63 -27.64 -4.61
C PRO A 115 12.47 -28.37 -5.32
N ARG A 116 11.97 -29.43 -4.71
CA ARG A 116 10.76 -30.12 -5.22
C ARG A 116 9.57 -29.29 -4.89
N ALA A 117 8.65 -29.12 -5.85
CA ALA A 117 7.34 -28.60 -5.54
C ALA A 117 6.68 -29.56 -4.54
N ALA A 118 6.50 -29.10 -3.29
CA ALA A 118 5.76 -29.88 -2.30
C ALA A 118 4.36 -30.17 -2.86
N VAL A 119 3.92 -31.42 -2.81
CA VAL A 119 2.54 -31.76 -3.19
C VAL A 119 1.63 -31.01 -2.22
N LYS A 120 0.80 -30.12 -2.77
CA LYS A 120 -0.10 -29.29 -1.96
C LYS A 120 -1.26 -30.15 -1.44
N VAL A 121 -1.57 -29.95 -0.18
CA VAL A 121 -2.77 -30.49 0.44
C VAL A 121 -3.94 -29.60 0.09
N LEU A 122 -4.84 -30.07 -0.75
CA LEU A 122 -6.05 -29.32 -1.09
C LEU A 122 -7.00 -29.26 0.11
N LEU A 123 -7.62 -28.11 0.29
CA LEU A 123 -8.62 -27.93 1.33
C LEU A 123 -9.95 -28.54 0.91
N ASP A 124 -10.59 -29.23 1.83
CA ASP A 124 -11.96 -29.70 1.66
C ASP A 124 -12.95 -28.56 1.86
N VAL A 125 -13.69 -28.24 0.82
CA VAL A 125 -14.70 -27.15 0.80
C VAL A 125 -15.82 -27.43 1.80
N ASP A 126 -16.26 -28.68 1.92
CA ASP A 126 -17.33 -29.09 2.84
C ASP A 126 -16.86 -28.97 4.31
N ALA A 127 -15.60 -29.29 4.58
CA ALA A 127 -15.01 -29.11 5.92
C ALA A 127 -14.94 -27.63 6.33
N ILE A 128 -14.66 -26.71 5.37
CA ILE A 128 -14.69 -25.27 5.60
C ILE A 128 -16.14 -24.81 5.88
N ASP A 129 -17.10 -25.28 5.12
CA ASP A 129 -18.52 -24.98 5.32
C ASP A 129 -19.01 -25.42 6.71
N VAL A 130 -18.67 -26.64 7.11
CA VAL A 130 -18.96 -27.17 8.46
C VAL A 130 -18.28 -26.33 9.55
N THR A 131 -17.03 -25.88 9.35
CA THR A 131 -16.28 -25.07 10.32
C THR A 131 -17.00 -23.73 10.61
N LEU A 132 -17.55 -23.09 9.58
CA LEU A 132 -18.29 -21.84 9.65
C LEU A 132 -19.78 -22.02 9.98
N GLY A 133 -20.31 -23.21 9.85
CA GLY A 133 -21.72 -23.53 10.03
C GLY A 133 -22.20 -23.50 11.49
N PRO A 134 -23.53 -23.68 11.71
CA PRO A 134 -24.15 -23.47 13.02
C PRO A 134 -23.66 -24.43 14.11
N TYR A 135 -23.09 -25.55 13.74
CA TYR A 135 -22.54 -26.56 14.65
C TYR A 135 -21.00 -26.65 14.64
N GLY A 136 -20.35 -25.78 13.81
CA GLY A 136 -18.92 -25.75 13.64
C GLY A 136 -18.15 -25.07 14.77
N ALA A 137 -16.83 -25.14 14.68
CA ALA A 137 -15.92 -24.62 15.69
C ALA A 137 -16.10 -23.10 15.93
N ILE A 138 -16.37 -22.35 14.88
CA ILE A 138 -16.58 -20.87 14.96
C ILE A 138 -17.86 -20.56 15.76
N ALA A 139 -18.96 -21.28 15.47
CA ALA A 139 -20.23 -21.09 16.18
C ALA A 139 -20.11 -21.46 17.65
N GLN A 140 -19.41 -22.55 17.96
CA GLN A 140 -19.16 -22.99 19.34
C GLN A 140 -18.31 -21.94 20.09
N ALA A 141 -17.24 -21.44 19.48
CA ALA A 141 -16.36 -20.43 20.09
C ALA A 141 -17.11 -19.11 20.33
N MET A 142 -17.96 -18.66 19.39
CA MET A 142 -18.79 -17.45 19.58
C MET A 142 -19.78 -17.63 20.73
N ARG A 143 -20.49 -18.76 20.80
CA ARG A 143 -21.43 -19.04 21.90
C ARG A 143 -20.75 -19.10 23.26
N THR A 144 -19.57 -19.67 23.31
CA THR A 144 -18.78 -19.75 24.55
C THR A 144 -18.29 -18.38 25.01
N ALA A 145 -17.78 -17.55 24.07
CA ALA A 145 -17.18 -16.25 24.39
C ALA A 145 -18.20 -15.14 24.65
N LEU A 146 -19.34 -15.14 23.94
CA LEU A 146 -20.27 -14.02 23.87
C LEU A 146 -21.71 -14.39 24.27
N GLY A 147 -21.99 -15.68 24.54
CA GLY A 147 -23.30 -16.18 24.94
C GLY A 147 -24.06 -16.95 23.84
N ALA A 148 -25.09 -17.67 24.25
CA ALA A 148 -25.77 -18.64 23.39
C ALA A 148 -26.37 -18.08 22.07
N HIS A 149 -26.70 -16.82 22.03
CA HIS A 149 -27.30 -16.15 20.88
C HIS A 149 -26.29 -15.34 20.02
N ALA A 150 -25.00 -15.43 20.33
CA ALA A 150 -23.97 -14.61 19.66
C ALA A 150 -23.65 -15.05 18.23
N TYR A 151 -23.96 -16.32 17.88
CA TYR A 151 -23.76 -16.81 16.53
C TYR A 151 -25.01 -16.64 15.67
N GLU A 152 -24.83 -16.03 14.51
CA GLU A 152 -25.82 -15.93 13.45
C GLU A 152 -25.34 -16.71 12.23
N ASP A 153 -26.14 -17.66 11.74
CA ASP A 153 -25.79 -18.40 10.52
C ASP A 153 -25.91 -17.49 9.30
N ARG A 154 -24.83 -17.44 8.52
CA ARG A 154 -24.70 -16.58 7.34
C ARG A 154 -24.33 -17.42 6.11
N PRO A 155 -25.33 -17.95 5.38
CA PRO A 155 -25.06 -18.77 4.19
C PRO A 155 -24.16 -18.08 3.15
N ALA A 156 -24.32 -16.76 2.95
CA ALA A 156 -23.47 -15.98 2.05
C ALA A 156 -21.98 -15.97 2.48
N GLN A 157 -21.68 -15.96 3.79
CA GLN A 157 -20.32 -16.07 4.32
C GLN A 157 -19.72 -17.45 4.01
N ARG A 158 -20.49 -18.52 4.20
CA ARG A 158 -20.06 -19.88 3.92
C ARG A 158 -19.81 -20.10 2.43
N SER A 159 -20.71 -19.59 1.57
CA SER A 159 -20.53 -19.62 0.11
C SER A 159 -19.27 -18.82 -0.32
N MET A 160 -19.02 -17.67 0.28
CA MET A 160 -17.80 -16.89 0.02
C MET A 160 -16.55 -17.68 0.43
N ALA A 161 -16.56 -18.32 1.60
CA ALA A 161 -15.42 -19.12 2.05
C ALA A 161 -15.16 -20.33 1.14
N ALA A 162 -16.21 -20.92 0.58
CA ALA A 162 -16.10 -21.98 -0.42
C ALA A 162 -15.39 -21.49 -1.70
N GLU A 163 -15.73 -20.31 -2.21
CA GLU A 163 -15.05 -19.72 -3.39
C GLU A 163 -13.58 -19.37 -3.08
N VAL A 164 -13.30 -18.80 -1.91
CA VAL A 164 -11.91 -18.57 -1.46
C VAL A 164 -11.12 -19.88 -1.40
N THR A 165 -11.73 -20.94 -0.89
CA THR A 165 -11.13 -22.28 -0.81
C THR A 165 -10.81 -22.84 -2.20
N ARG A 166 -11.74 -22.74 -3.15
CA ARG A 166 -11.51 -23.15 -4.54
C ARG A 166 -10.36 -22.36 -5.17
N ALA A 167 -10.37 -21.04 -5.03
CA ALA A 167 -9.28 -20.20 -5.56
C ALA A 167 -7.91 -20.52 -4.93
N PHE A 168 -7.86 -20.96 -3.67
CA PHE A 168 -6.61 -21.43 -3.06
C PHE A 168 -6.20 -22.79 -3.60
N ASN A 169 -7.15 -23.70 -3.82
CA ASN A 169 -6.89 -25.04 -4.37
C ASN A 169 -6.44 -24.99 -5.84
N ASP A 170 -7.18 -24.26 -6.66
CA ASP A 170 -7.05 -24.28 -8.12
C ASP A 170 -6.08 -23.20 -8.64
N GLY A 171 -5.74 -22.21 -7.79
CA GLY A 171 -5.01 -21.03 -8.21
C GLY A 171 -5.92 -19.99 -8.88
N GLY A 172 -5.32 -18.88 -9.32
CA GLY A 172 -6.01 -17.83 -10.08
C GLY A 172 -6.53 -16.67 -9.25
N VAL A 173 -7.44 -15.88 -9.81
CA VAL A 173 -7.98 -14.67 -9.19
C VAL A 173 -9.48 -14.81 -8.95
N ALA A 174 -9.92 -14.59 -7.70
CA ALA A 174 -11.33 -14.52 -7.33
C ALA A 174 -11.73 -13.08 -6.96
N LEU A 175 -12.71 -12.52 -7.69
CA LEU A 175 -13.32 -11.23 -7.38
C LEU A 175 -14.65 -11.47 -6.65
N LEU A 176 -14.68 -11.15 -5.37
CA LEU A 176 -15.78 -11.51 -4.49
C LEU A 176 -16.41 -10.27 -3.88
N GLU A 177 -17.54 -9.83 -4.43
CA GLU A 177 -18.33 -8.78 -3.80
C GLU A 177 -19.16 -9.36 -2.66
N ALA A 178 -18.87 -8.95 -1.45
CA ALA A 178 -19.63 -9.39 -0.28
C ALA A 178 -20.29 -8.19 0.39
N GLY A 179 -21.60 -8.09 0.28
CA GLY A 179 -22.39 -7.02 0.86
C GLY A 179 -22.16 -6.84 2.36
N THR A 180 -22.56 -5.67 2.88
CA THR A 180 -22.44 -5.39 4.33
C THR A 180 -23.15 -6.47 5.15
N GLY A 181 -22.51 -6.93 6.25
CA GLY A 181 -23.05 -7.95 7.12
C GLY A 181 -22.76 -9.39 6.72
N VAL A 182 -22.24 -9.67 5.55
CA VAL A 182 -21.85 -11.04 5.13
C VAL A 182 -20.80 -11.64 6.07
N GLY A 183 -19.90 -10.82 6.62
CA GLY A 183 -18.79 -11.32 7.47
C GLY A 183 -17.56 -11.68 6.65
N LYS A 184 -17.18 -10.82 5.71
CA LYS A 184 -16.02 -10.99 4.80
C LYS A 184 -14.77 -11.53 5.48
N SER A 185 -14.38 -10.93 6.63
CA SER A 185 -13.14 -11.29 7.31
C SER A 185 -13.05 -12.79 7.63
N LEU A 186 -14.10 -13.37 8.21
CA LEU A 186 -14.14 -14.79 8.49
C LEU A 186 -14.18 -15.63 7.20
N GLY A 187 -14.91 -15.15 6.17
CA GLY A 187 -15.03 -15.82 4.87
C GLY A 187 -13.70 -16.04 4.16
N TYR A 188 -12.72 -15.13 4.31
CA TYR A 188 -11.40 -15.33 3.71
C TYR A 188 -10.33 -15.78 4.72
N LEU A 189 -10.43 -15.41 6.02
CA LEU A 189 -9.42 -15.79 7.01
C LEU A 189 -9.46 -17.28 7.36
N VAL A 190 -10.64 -17.90 7.44
CA VAL A 190 -10.73 -19.33 7.77
C VAL A 190 -10.05 -20.20 6.70
N PRO A 191 -10.32 -20.05 5.40
CA PRO A 191 -9.55 -20.75 4.37
C PRO A 191 -8.06 -20.41 4.38
N ALA A 192 -7.68 -19.13 4.60
CA ALA A 192 -6.28 -18.71 4.63
C ALA A 192 -5.49 -19.37 5.78
N LEU A 193 -6.08 -19.44 6.98
CA LEU A 193 -5.48 -20.12 8.13
C LEU A 193 -5.35 -21.63 7.90
N ARG A 194 -6.39 -22.26 7.37
CA ARG A 194 -6.38 -23.70 7.05
C ARG A 194 -5.34 -24.02 5.96
N TRP A 195 -5.24 -23.18 4.93
CA TRP A 195 -4.22 -23.33 3.89
C TRP A 195 -2.80 -23.22 4.45
N ALA A 196 -2.54 -22.20 5.24
CA ALA A 196 -1.23 -21.98 5.85
C ALA A 196 -0.85 -23.17 6.77
N ALA A 197 -1.79 -23.68 7.55
CA ALA A 197 -1.56 -24.84 8.43
C ALA A 197 -1.27 -26.13 7.64
N ALA A 198 -2.00 -26.38 6.54
CA ALA A 198 -1.85 -27.60 5.74
C ALA A 198 -0.60 -27.58 4.85
N ASN A 199 -0.23 -26.43 4.33
CA ASN A 199 0.81 -26.30 3.29
C ASN A 199 2.08 -25.56 3.72
N GLY A 200 2.09 -24.89 4.88
CA GLY A 200 3.19 -24.03 5.31
C GLY A 200 3.41 -22.83 4.39
N GLU A 201 2.46 -22.53 3.50
CA GLU A 201 2.52 -21.39 2.59
C GLU A 201 1.95 -20.14 3.24
N ARG A 202 2.72 -19.03 3.15
CA ARG A 202 2.30 -17.74 3.71
C ARG A 202 1.21 -17.08 2.87
N THR A 203 0.22 -16.52 3.57
CA THR A 203 -0.82 -15.65 3.00
C THR A 203 -0.59 -14.21 3.45
N ILE A 204 -0.57 -13.27 2.51
CA ILE A 204 -0.64 -11.84 2.81
C ILE A 204 -2.10 -11.40 2.75
N VAL A 205 -2.56 -10.71 3.79
CA VAL A 205 -3.87 -10.06 3.84
C VAL A 205 -3.66 -8.56 3.81
N SER A 206 -4.04 -7.93 2.71
CA SER A 206 -3.91 -6.49 2.50
C SER A 206 -5.26 -5.80 2.67
N THR A 207 -5.31 -4.73 3.48
CA THR A 207 -6.52 -3.92 3.68
C THR A 207 -6.25 -2.45 3.33
N ASN A 208 -7.29 -1.63 3.27
CA ASN A 208 -7.11 -0.21 2.93
C ASN A 208 -6.54 0.63 4.09
N THR A 209 -6.98 0.43 5.34
CA THR A 209 -6.67 1.32 6.47
C THR A 209 -5.97 0.62 7.62
N ILE A 210 -5.20 1.38 8.42
CA ILE A 210 -4.54 0.89 9.65
C ILE A 210 -5.58 0.37 10.64
N THR A 211 -6.72 1.05 10.78
CA THR A 211 -7.81 0.63 11.68
C THR A 211 -8.35 -0.75 11.33
N LEU A 212 -8.54 -1.06 10.03
CA LEU A 212 -8.95 -2.40 9.58
C LEU A 212 -7.87 -3.45 9.85
N GLN A 213 -6.59 -3.11 9.63
CA GLN A 213 -5.48 -4.00 10.00
C GLN A 213 -5.51 -4.35 11.48
N GLU A 214 -5.66 -3.34 12.35
CA GLU A 214 -5.72 -3.52 13.79
C GLU A 214 -6.92 -4.36 14.22
N GLN A 215 -8.09 -4.16 13.62
CA GLN A 215 -9.27 -4.97 13.87
C GLN A 215 -8.98 -6.45 13.58
N LEU A 216 -8.40 -6.78 12.43
CA LEU A 216 -8.05 -8.15 12.08
C LEU A 216 -7.10 -8.79 13.09
N VAL A 217 -6.06 -8.05 13.52
CA VAL A 217 -5.00 -8.58 14.39
C VAL A 217 -5.37 -8.58 15.87
N THR A 218 -6.21 -7.65 16.34
CA THR A 218 -6.58 -7.57 17.76
C THR A 218 -7.88 -8.31 18.10
N LYS A 219 -8.76 -8.55 17.11
CA LYS A 219 -10.07 -9.18 17.31
C LYS A 219 -10.23 -10.48 16.54
N ASP A 220 -10.18 -10.41 15.20
CA ASP A 220 -10.59 -11.52 14.34
C ASP A 220 -9.60 -12.68 14.39
N LEU A 221 -8.31 -12.43 14.16
CA LEU A 221 -7.28 -13.48 14.18
C LEU A 221 -7.08 -14.12 15.55
N PRO A 222 -7.01 -13.39 16.69
CA PRO A 222 -6.95 -14.00 18.01
C PRO A 222 -8.19 -14.84 18.36
N PHE A 223 -9.37 -14.42 17.90
CA PHE A 223 -10.58 -15.22 18.03
C PHE A 223 -10.48 -16.52 17.24
N LEU A 224 -10.09 -16.43 15.95
CA LEU A 224 -9.93 -17.60 15.08
C LEU A 224 -8.85 -18.56 15.58
N GLN A 225 -7.72 -18.07 16.08
CA GLN A 225 -6.66 -18.90 16.64
C GLN A 225 -7.15 -19.75 17.82
N ARG A 226 -8.02 -19.18 18.65
CA ARG A 226 -8.65 -19.95 19.75
C ARG A 226 -9.71 -20.91 19.25
N ALA A 227 -10.52 -20.51 18.28
CA ALA A 227 -11.60 -21.34 17.71
C ALA A 227 -11.07 -22.52 16.87
N LEU A 228 -9.90 -22.33 16.20
CA LEU A 228 -9.24 -23.32 15.36
C LEU A 228 -7.97 -23.87 16.03
N SER A 229 -8.04 -24.18 17.34
CA SER A 229 -6.89 -24.56 18.16
C SER A 229 -6.27 -25.91 17.79
N ASP A 230 -6.93 -26.69 16.93
CA ASP A 230 -6.42 -27.94 16.36
C ASP A 230 -5.21 -27.74 15.42
N GLN A 231 -5.03 -26.55 14.88
CA GLN A 231 -3.92 -26.18 14.00
C GLN A 231 -3.39 -24.78 14.36
N PRO A 232 -2.34 -24.69 15.20
CA PRO A 232 -1.79 -23.40 15.59
C PRO A 232 -1.14 -22.70 14.38
N VAL A 233 -1.61 -21.49 14.06
CA VAL A 233 -1.10 -20.64 13.00
C VAL A 233 -0.61 -19.32 13.62
N ARG A 234 0.54 -18.84 13.16
CA ARG A 234 1.11 -17.56 13.59
C ARG A 234 0.65 -16.46 12.65
N PHE A 235 0.30 -15.34 13.21
CA PHE A 235 -0.02 -14.13 12.43
C PHE A 235 0.77 -12.93 12.94
N ALA A 236 0.98 -11.94 12.06
CA ALA A 236 1.66 -10.71 12.40
C ALA A 236 1.05 -9.51 11.67
N LEU A 237 1.15 -8.34 12.29
CA LEU A 237 0.85 -7.05 11.70
C LEU A 237 2.16 -6.39 11.28
N LEU A 238 2.23 -5.96 10.01
CA LEU A 238 3.36 -5.16 9.54
C LEU A 238 2.86 -3.83 8.96
N LYS A 239 3.38 -2.74 9.50
CA LYS A 239 3.12 -1.37 9.03
C LYS A 239 4.33 -0.83 8.26
N GLY A 240 4.14 0.26 7.51
CA GLY A 240 5.24 0.95 6.85
C GLY A 240 6.24 1.57 7.85
N TRP A 241 7.48 1.78 7.41
CA TRP A 241 8.58 2.30 8.24
C TRP A 241 8.20 3.51 9.10
N ARG A 242 7.59 4.52 8.50
CA ARG A 242 7.22 5.78 9.17
C ARG A 242 6.13 5.63 10.23
N ASN A 243 5.52 4.45 10.34
CA ASN A 243 4.57 4.17 11.41
C ASN A 243 5.24 3.68 12.69
N TYR A 244 6.55 3.43 12.70
CA TYR A 244 7.28 2.98 13.88
C TYR A 244 8.23 4.06 14.41
N LEU A 245 8.32 4.15 15.72
CA LEU A 245 9.30 4.96 16.41
C LEU A 245 10.72 4.38 16.21
N CYS A 246 11.69 5.23 15.94
CA CYS A 246 13.10 4.89 15.95
C CYS A 246 13.75 5.37 17.26
N LEU A 247 14.15 4.46 18.14
CA LEU A 247 14.74 4.80 19.43
C LEU A 247 16.05 5.59 19.30
N GLN A 248 16.87 5.27 18.31
CA GLN A 248 18.11 6.02 18.02
C GLN A 248 17.82 7.46 17.64
N ARG A 249 16.85 7.69 16.76
CA ARG A 249 16.46 9.04 16.33
C ARG A 249 15.81 9.82 17.49
N LEU A 250 14.97 9.15 18.29
CA LEU A 250 14.39 9.77 19.47
C LEU A 250 15.46 10.28 20.43
N GLU A 251 16.50 9.48 20.72
CA GLU A 251 17.60 9.90 21.59
C GLU A 251 18.39 11.07 21.00
N GLN A 252 18.70 11.01 19.70
CA GLN A 252 19.36 12.12 19.00
C GLN A 252 18.51 13.40 19.01
N THR A 253 17.20 13.28 18.78
CA THR A 253 16.27 14.41 18.78
C THR A 253 16.14 15.01 20.17
N ARG A 254 16.07 14.21 21.23
CA ARG A 254 16.07 14.70 22.63
C ARG A 254 17.31 15.52 22.96
N GLY A 255 18.48 15.05 22.54
CA GLY A 255 19.75 15.76 22.77
C GLY A 255 19.85 17.12 22.04
N THR A 256 19.06 17.33 20.99
CA THR A 256 19.08 18.54 20.17
C THR A 256 17.77 19.32 20.20
N ALA A 257 16.75 18.84 20.88
CA ALA A 257 15.38 19.37 20.83
C ALA A 257 15.28 20.85 21.16
N ALA A 258 15.97 21.31 22.21
CA ALA A 258 15.99 22.73 22.62
C ALA A 258 16.59 23.66 21.56
N ALA A 259 17.42 23.15 20.65
CA ALA A 259 18.03 23.92 19.57
C ALA A 259 17.22 23.86 18.24
N LEU A 260 16.38 22.85 18.08
CA LEU A 260 15.63 22.56 16.85
C LEU A 260 14.17 23.02 16.91
N PHE A 261 13.56 23.02 18.10
CA PHE A 261 12.11 23.15 18.27
C PHE A 261 11.73 24.28 19.22
N GLU A 262 10.49 24.75 19.06
CA GLU A 262 9.82 25.59 20.04
C GLU A 262 9.51 24.80 21.33
N ALA A 263 9.27 25.50 22.46
CA ALA A 263 9.05 24.87 23.77
C ALA A 263 7.89 23.84 23.75
N SER A 264 6.83 24.08 22.98
CA SER A 264 5.70 23.16 22.83
C SER A 264 6.07 21.83 22.17
N MET A 265 6.98 21.88 21.20
CA MET A 265 7.47 20.71 20.47
C MET A 265 8.46 19.90 21.32
N VAL A 266 9.26 20.56 22.16
CA VAL A 266 10.14 19.89 23.12
C VAL A 266 9.33 19.04 24.11
N SER A 267 8.23 19.60 24.64
CA SER A 267 7.29 18.87 25.51
C SER A 267 6.69 17.64 24.83
N GLU A 268 6.39 17.74 23.53
CA GLU A 268 5.84 16.63 22.75
C GLU A 268 6.86 15.52 22.55
N VAL A 269 8.14 15.85 22.27
CA VAL A 269 9.24 14.87 22.20
C VAL A 269 9.42 14.12 23.54
N GLU A 270 9.32 14.81 24.68
CA GLU A 270 9.39 14.16 25.99
C GLU A 270 8.16 13.27 26.27
N THR A 271 6.98 13.64 25.79
CA THR A 271 5.79 12.79 25.86
C THR A 271 5.99 11.50 25.06
N ILE A 272 6.53 11.61 23.84
CA ILE A 272 6.88 10.45 23.00
C ILE A 272 7.94 9.58 23.70
N ALA A 273 8.94 10.17 24.32
CA ALA A 273 9.98 9.44 25.05
C ALA A 273 9.41 8.67 26.28
N THR A 274 8.47 9.27 26.99
CA THR A 274 7.79 8.63 28.13
C THR A 274 6.95 7.44 27.67
N TRP A 275 6.22 7.59 26.55
CA TRP A 275 5.45 6.51 25.95
C TRP A 275 6.37 5.40 25.42
N ALA A 276 7.49 5.74 24.77
CA ALA A 276 8.46 4.78 24.25
C ALA A 276 8.98 3.78 25.29
N ALA A 277 9.04 4.17 26.56
CA ALA A 277 9.44 3.30 27.66
C ALA A 277 8.35 2.27 28.07
N ARG A 278 7.11 2.44 27.63
CA ARG A 278 5.95 1.61 28.04
C ARG A 278 5.34 0.81 26.91
N THR A 279 5.43 1.31 25.67
CA THR A 279 4.86 0.64 24.51
C THR A 279 5.58 -0.67 24.18
N THR A 280 4.84 -1.65 23.71
CA THR A 280 5.37 -2.93 23.20
C THR A 280 5.37 -2.99 21.67
N ASP A 281 4.55 -2.16 21.03
CA ASP A 281 4.36 -2.05 19.58
C ASP A 281 5.22 -0.92 18.97
N GLY A 282 5.32 0.21 19.64
CA GLY A 282 6.09 1.38 19.18
C GLY A 282 5.56 2.00 17.91
N SER A 283 4.31 1.75 17.53
CA SER A 283 3.71 2.31 16.32
C SER A 283 2.93 3.60 16.62
N LEU A 284 2.85 4.48 15.62
CA LEU A 284 2.13 5.76 15.72
C LEU A 284 0.67 5.61 16.17
N SER A 285 0.00 4.54 15.78
CA SER A 285 -1.39 4.28 16.17
C SER A 285 -1.56 3.85 17.63
N ASP A 286 -0.48 3.38 18.29
CA ASP A 286 -0.45 3.08 19.74
C ASP A 286 -0.10 4.31 20.60
N LEU A 287 0.31 5.42 19.96
CA LEU A 287 0.64 6.66 20.66
C LEU A 287 -0.65 7.36 21.15
N PRO A 288 -0.77 7.66 22.46
CA PRO A 288 -2.01 8.21 23.03
C PRO A 288 -2.32 9.66 22.63
N ILE A 289 -1.41 10.30 21.90
CA ILE A 289 -1.59 11.65 21.35
C ILE A 289 -1.41 11.61 19.83
N THR A 290 -2.03 12.56 19.14
CA THR A 290 -1.70 12.80 17.72
C THR A 290 -0.52 13.76 17.63
N PRO A 291 0.68 13.30 17.32
CA PRO A 291 1.86 14.16 17.29
C PRO A 291 1.80 15.10 16.08
N ARG A 292 2.42 16.25 16.22
CA ARG A 292 2.67 17.13 15.07
C ARG A 292 3.53 16.39 14.04
N SER A 293 3.19 16.55 12.78
CA SER A 293 3.88 15.83 11.69
C SER A 293 5.38 16.12 11.62
N ASP A 294 5.81 17.34 11.99
CA ASP A 294 7.21 17.74 12.03
C ASP A 294 7.97 17.09 13.19
N VAL A 295 7.34 16.91 14.35
CA VAL A 295 7.93 16.20 15.49
C VAL A 295 8.03 14.69 15.19
N TRP A 296 6.96 14.09 14.68
CA TRP A 296 6.97 12.66 14.36
C TRP A 296 7.98 12.31 13.26
N ASP A 297 8.11 13.13 12.24
CA ASP A 297 9.06 12.94 11.16
C ASP A 297 10.53 12.93 11.64
N GLU A 298 10.85 13.58 12.77
CA GLU A 298 12.21 13.55 13.35
C GLU A 298 12.51 12.28 14.15
N VAL A 299 11.48 11.58 14.65
CA VAL A 299 11.66 10.40 15.50
C VAL A 299 11.20 9.09 14.83
N ALA A 300 10.45 9.16 13.75
CA ALA A 300 9.98 7.98 13.00
C ALA A 300 11.12 7.19 12.35
N ALA A 301 10.95 5.88 12.20
CA ALA A 301 11.90 5.04 11.50
C ALA A 301 11.94 5.35 9.99
N GLU A 302 13.13 5.39 9.41
CA GLU A 302 13.36 5.61 8.00
C GLU A 302 14.36 4.59 7.43
N PRO A 303 14.08 3.97 6.26
CA PRO A 303 14.91 2.90 5.71
C PRO A 303 16.34 3.33 5.40
N ASP A 304 16.51 4.57 4.91
CA ASP A 304 17.80 5.11 4.47
C ASP A 304 18.70 5.56 5.64
N LEU A 305 18.12 5.74 6.84
CA LEU A 305 18.83 6.20 8.04
C LEU A 305 19.08 5.09 9.06
N CYS A 306 18.53 3.91 8.77
CA CYS A 306 18.60 2.80 9.71
C CYS A 306 19.95 2.10 9.67
N GLY A 307 20.64 2.03 10.81
CA GLY A 307 21.90 1.30 10.98
C GLY A 307 21.76 -0.22 10.93
N ARG A 308 20.52 -0.73 10.87
CA ARG A 308 20.22 -2.17 10.88
C ARG A 308 20.95 -2.90 12.02
N LEU A 309 21.66 -4.00 11.71
CA LEU A 309 22.43 -4.80 12.69
C LEU A 309 23.51 -4.00 13.44
N LYS A 310 23.97 -2.87 12.90
CA LYS A 310 24.98 -1.99 13.54
C LYS A 310 24.37 -0.94 14.48
N CYS A 311 23.02 -0.91 14.61
CA CYS A 311 22.33 0.04 15.49
C CYS A 311 22.41 -0.43 16.94
N SER A 312 22.82 0.47 17.87
CA SER A 312 22.88 0.19 19.31
C SER A 312 21.52 -0.17 19.94
N PHE A 313 20.43 0.17 19.27
CA PHE A 313 19.06 -0.15 19.68
C PHE A 313 18.45 -1.32 18.93
N TYR A 314 19.23 -2.10 18.15
CA TYR A 314 18.71 -3.14 17.28
C TYR A 314 17.82 -4.15 18.00
N ASP A 315 18.26 -4.64 19.18
CA ASP A 315 17.54 -5.65 19.96
C ASP A 315 16.23 -5.14 20.56
N LYS A 316 16.10 -3.81 20.73
CA LYS A 316 14.90 -3.15 21.26
C LYS A 316 14.08 -2.47 20.17
N CYS A 317 14.48 -2.63 18.90
CA CYS A 317 13.87 -1.93 17.76
C CYS A 317 12.48 -2.48 17.45
N PHE A 318 11.45 -1.65 17.60
CA PHE A 318 10.06 -2.01 17.32
C PHE A 318 9.84 -2.48 15.87
N LEU A 319 10.43 -1.77 14.91
CA LEU A 319 10.34 -2.14 13.49
C LEU A 319 10.95 -3.51 13.21
N PHE A 320 12.17 -3.79 13.71
CA PHE A 320 12.81 -5.08 13.44
C PHE A 320 12.15 -6.21 14.21
N LYS A 321 11.58 -5.95 15.38
CA LYS A 321 10.72 -6.90 16.08
C LYS A 321 9.51 -7.27 15.20
N ALA A 322 8.76 -6.28 14.70
CA ALA A 322 7.60 -6.51 13.83
C ALA A 322 7.99 -7.26 12.54
N ARG A 323 9.13 -6.91 11.92
CA ARG A 323 9.64 -7.61 10.73
C ARG A 323 10.04 -9.05 11.01
N LYS A 324 10.67 -9.33 12.17
CA LYS A 324 11.01 -10.68 12.59
C LYS A 324 9.76 -11.52 12.85
N GLU A 325 8.75 -10.94 13.49
CA GLU A 325 7.45 -11.60 13.70
C GLU A 325 6.77 -11.89 12.35
N ALA A 326 6.74 -10.93 11.42
CA ALA A 326 6.20 -11.12 10.07
C ALA A 326 6.96 -12.18 9.25
N ALA A 327 8.28 -12.28 9.42
CA ALA A 327 9.09 -13.31 8.75
C ALA A 327 8.78 -14.73 9.25
N LEU A 328 8.29 -14.86 10.48
CA LEU A 328 7.93 -16.14 11.11
C LEU A 328 6.42 -16.44 11.01
N ALA A 329 5.62 -15.47 10.58
CA ALA A 329 4.17 -15.60 10.52
C ALA A 329 3.71 -16.36 9.26
N ASP A 330 2.63 -17.08 9.42
CA ASP A 330 1.93 -17.81 8.37
C ASP A 330 0.89 -16.93 7.66
N VAL A 331 0.31 -15.97 8.41
CA VAL A 331 -0.56 -14.91 7.87
C VAL A 331 0.00 -13.54 8.28
N VAL A 332 0.26 -12.69 7.30
CA VAL A 332 0.76 -11.31 7.54
C VAL A 332 -0.27 -10.30 7.08
N VAL A 333 -0.71 -9.47 8.00
CA VAL A 333 -1.67 -8.39 7.73
C VAL A 333 -0.92 -7.10 7.41
N VAL A 334 -1.24 -6.48 6.27
CA VAL A 334 -0.62 -5.25 5.77
C VAL A 334 -1.68 -4.28 5.23
N ASN A 335 -1.31 -3.06 4.86
CA ASN A 335 -2.18 -2.21 4.05
C ASN A 335 -1.76 -2.22 2.57
N HIS A 336 -2.65 -1.73 1.68
CA HIS A 336 -2.38 -1.65 0.25
C HIS A 336 -1.12 -0.85 -0.07
N HIS A 337 -0.86 0.21 0.69
CA HIS A 337 0.35 1.03 0.53
C HIS A 337 1.64 0.23 0.79
N LEU A 338 1.67 -0.63 1.82
CA LEU A 338 2.84 -1.45 2.11
C LEU A 338 2.99 -2.60 1.10
N LEU A 339 1.88 -3.22 0.66
CA LEU A 339 1.86 -4.22 -0.40
C LEU A 339 2.45 -3.64 -1.70
N LEU A 340 1.99 -2.48 -2.13
CA LEU A 340 2.45 -1.84 -3.36
C LEU A 340 3.87 -1.26 -3.26
N SER A 341 4.29 -0.87 -2.05
CA SER A 341 5.71 -0.56 -1.78
C SER A 341 6.61 -1.80 -1.95
N ASP A 342 6.13 -2.99 -1.55
CA ASP A 342 6.83 -4.26 -1.78
C ASP A 342 6.93 -4.57 -3.27
N VAL A 343 5.82 -4.44 -4.01
CA VAL A 343 5.78 -4.61 -5.48
C VAL A 343 6.77 -3.67 -6.17
N ALA A 344 6.79 -2.38 -5.79
CA ALA A 344 7.71 -1.39 -6.37
C ALA A 344 9.19 -1.76 -6.14
N VAL A 345 9.54 -2.25 -4.94
CA VAL A 345 10.91 -2.70 -4.63
C VAL A 345 11.25 -3.97 -5.43
N ARG A 346 10.34 -4.96 -5.49
CA ARG A 346 10.54 -6.20 -6.27
C ARG A 346 10.72 -5.92 -7.76
N ARG A 347 9.93 -4.99 -8.30
CA ARG A 347 10.03 -4.55 -9.70
C ARG A 347 11.42 -3.96 -10.02
N VAL A 348 11.96 -3.14 -9.14
CA VAL A 348 13.31 -2.56 -9.33
C VAL A 348 14.41 -3.60 -9.18
N SER A 349 14.28 -4.49 -8.19
CA SER A 349 15.29 -5.53 -7.91
C SER A 349 15.18 -6.75 -8.82
N GLN A 350 14.05 -6.91 -9.54
CA GLN A 350 13.70 -8.11 -10.32
C GLN A 350 13.78 -9.41 -9.50
N ASN A 351 13.55 -9.31 -8.18
CA ASN A 351 13.58 -10.43 -7.25
C ASN A 351 12.20 -10.63 -6.61
N TRP A 352 11.55 -11.73 -6.95
CA TRP A 352 10.21 -12.09 -6.52
C TRP A 352 10.17 -13.24 -5.50
N GLU A 353 11.23 -14.01 -5.39
CA GLU A 353 11.30 -15.20 -4.54
C GLU A 353 11.77 -14.88 -3.12
N ASP A 354 12.61 -13.86 -2.94
CA ASP A 354 13.14 -13.48 -1.63
C ASP A 354 12.28 -12.44 -0.91
N ALA A 355 12.62 -12.21 0.35
CA ALA A 355 12.04 -11.13 1.12
C ALA A 355 12.52 -9.76 0.60
N ALA A 356 11.57 -8.87 0.29
CA ALA A 356 11.84 -7.47 -0.05
C ALA A 356 11.37 -6.54 1.09
N VAL A 357 10.23 -5.87 0.93
CA VAL A 357 9.57 -5.17 2.05
C VAL A 357 8.78 -6.17 2.88
N LEU A 358 8.11 -7.11 2.21
CA LEU A 358 7.39 -8.24 2.80
C LEU A 358 8.19 -9.53 2.68
N PRO A 359 7.99 -10.52 3.56
CA PRO A 359 8.47 -11.89 3.35
C PRO A 359 7.88 -12.46 2.04
N ALA A 360 8.51 -13.47 1.45
CA ALA A 360 7.99 -14.15 0.27
C ALA A 360 6.58 -14.72 0.51
N TYR A 361 5.70 -14.61 -0.49
CA TYR A 361 4.31 -15.07 -0.42
C TYR A 361 3.82 -15.53 -1.80
N LYS A 362 2.85 -16.46 -1.78
CA LYS A 362 2.20 -16.99 -2.98
C LYS A 362 0.68 -16.81 -2.95
N ARG A 363 0.11 -16.54 -1.78
CA ARG A 363 -1.33 -16.34 -1.54
C ARG A 363 -1.58 -14.91 -1.11
N LEU A 364 -2.54 -14.26 -1.74
CA LEU A 364 -2.85 -12.85 -1.50
C LEU A 364 -4.35 -12.66 -1.30
N VAL A 365 -4.73 -11.97 -0.23
CA VAL A 365 -6.09 -11.48 -0.02
C VAL A 365 -6.04 -9.96 -0.01
N ILE A 366 -6.85 -9.33 -0.85
CA ILE A 366 -6.99 -7.87 -0.96
C ILE A 366 -8.39 -7.50 -0.50
N ASP A 367 -8.54 -7.07 0.74
CA ASP A 367 -9.80 -6.59 1.31
C ASP A 367 -9.97 -5.10 1.05
N GLU A 368 -11.16 -4.66 0.70
CA GLU A 368 -11.49 -3.34 0.16
C GLU A 368 -10.73 -3.05 -1.16
N GLY A 369 -10.71 -4.05 -2.05
CA GLY A 369 -9.93 -4.06 -3.30
C GLY A 369 -10.23 -2.93 -4.28
N HIS A 370 -11.38 -2.25 -4.14
CA HIS A 370 -11.73 -1.06 -4.91
C HIS A 370 -10.80 0.15 -4.67
N HIS A 371 -9.97 0.10 -3.60
CA HIS A 371 -8.95 1.12 -3.31
C HIS A 371 -7.56 0.78 -3.84
N LEU A 372 -7.37 -0.41 -4.39
CA LEU A 372 -6.04 -0.88 -4.80
C LEU A 372 -5.41 0.02 -5.87
N GLU A 373 -6.22 0.49 -6.82
CA GLU A 373 -5.76 1.38 -7.89
C GLU A 373 -5.30 2.74 -7.37
N ASP A 374 -6.06 3.37 -6.47
CA ASP A 374 -5.69 4.67 -5.88
C ASP A 374 -4.39 4.54 -5.04
N ALA A 375 -4.24 3.42 -4.33
CA ALA A 375 -3.00 3.11 -3.62
C ALA A 375 -1.83 2.86 -4.60
N ALA A 376 -2.08 2.18 -5.72
CA ALA A 376 -1.07 1.93 -6.76
C ALA A 376 -0.57 3.24 -7.41
N ALA A 377 -1.47 4.17 -7.69
CA ALA A 377 -1.11 5.50 -8.19
C ALA A 377 -0.11 6.22 -7.27
N SER A 378 -0.26 6.06 -5.96
CA SER A 378 0.61 6.69 -4.95
C SER A 378 2.02 6.06 -4.88
N HIS A 379 2.18 4.77 -5.19
CA HIS A 379 3.45 4.03 -5.02
C HIS A 379 4.18 3.74 -6.33
N LEU A 380 3.44 3.62 -7.43
CA LEU A 380 4.02 3.36 -8.75
C LEU A 380 4.29 4.66 -9.54
N GLY A 381 3.81 5.79 -9.01
CA GLY A 381 4.13 7.12 -9.49
C GLY A 381 5.39 7.70 -8.84
N ALA A 382 5.87 8.82 -9.38
CA ALA A 382 6.90 9.65 -8.77
C ALA A 382 6.26 10.92 -8.19
N SER A 383 6.70 11.34 -7.01
CA SER A 383 6.28 12.61 -6.44
C SER A 383 7.41 13.30 -5.70
N VAL A 384 7.41 14.63 -5.74
CA VAL A 384 8.35 15.44 -4.98
C VAL A 384 7.66 16.67 -4.41
N THR A 385 7.87 16.94 -3.12
CA THR A 385 7.29 18.10 -2.44
C THR A 385 8.37 19.12 -2.11
N ARG A 386 7.99 20.43 -2.10
CA ARG A 386 8.86 21.51 -1.65
C ARG A 386 9.47 21.20 -0.28
N ARG A 387 8.66 20.73 0.67
CA ARG A 387 9.09 20.42 2.04
C ARG A 387 10.12 19.27 2.09
N ALA A 388 9.95 18.24 1.23
CA ALA A 388 10.90 17.13 1.16
C ALA A 388 12.28 17.58 0.66
N LEU A 389 12.33 18.45 -0.37
CA LEU A 389 13.58 19.01 -0.88
C LEU A 389 14.26 19.94 0.13
N VAL A 390 13.50 20.83 0.77
CA VAL A 390 14.03 21.71 1.84
C VAL A 390 14.67 20.87 2.96
N ARG A 391 14.04 19.80 3.40
CA ARG A 391 14.59 18.90 4.41
C ARG A 391 15.82 18.15 3.91
N LEU A 392 15.82 17.69 2.66
CA LEU A 392 16.95 16.99 2.05
C LEU A 392 18.21 17.88 2.03
N PHE A 393 18.07 19.14 1.58
CA PHE A 393 19.17 20.08 1.56
C PHE A 393 19.58 20.56 2.97
N ALA A 394 18.63 20.73 3.89
CA ALA A 394 18.93 21.06 5.29
C ALA A 394 19.72 19.93 5.99
N ARG A 395 19.52 18.69 5.56
CA ARG A 395 20.29 17.55 6.06
C ARG A 395 21.72 17.49 5.54
N LEU A 396 21.95 17.95 4.29
CA LEU A 396 23.29 18.10 3.76
C LEU A 396 24.06 19.16 4.55
N GLU A 397 23.47 20.35 4.69
CA GLU A 397 24.05 21.46 5.44
C GLU A 397 22.97 22.43 5.92
N ARG A 398 22.95 22.79 7.21
CA ARG A 398 22.15 23.85 7.79
C ARG A 398 22.88 24.49 8.97
N ARG A 399 23.28 25.77 8.83
CA ARG A 399 23.94 26.55 9.89
C ARG A 399 25.19 25.86 10.46
N GLY A 400 26.02 25.30 9.61
CA GLY A 400 27.25 24.60 9.98
C GLY A 400 27.04 23.20 10.58
N LYS A 401 25.82 22.67 10.51
CA LYS A 401 25.46 21.30 10.92
C LYS A 401 24.94 20.50 9.75
N GLY A 402 25.05 19.16 9.80
CA GLY A 402 24.58 18.24 8.79
C GLY A 402 25.67 17.29 8.30
N LEU A 403 25.35 16.57 7.21
CA LEU A 403 26.22 15.51 6.66
C LEU A 403 27.57 16.06 6.16
N LEU A 404 27.58 17.16 5.39
CA LEU A 404 28.80 17.73 4.83
C LEU A 404 29.76 18.23 5.92
N PRO A 405 29.34 19.04 6.93
CA PRO A 405 30.17 19.39 8.06
C PRO A 405 30.66 18.19 8.89
N ALA A 406 29.86 17.15 9.05
CA ALA A 406 30.26 15.94 9.75
C ALA A 406 31.35 15.16 8.97
N LEU A 407 31.21 15.04 7.64
CA LEU A 407 32.25 14.48 6.77
C LEU A 407 33.55 15.29 6.85
N GLU A 408 33.46 16.61 6.75
CA GLU A 408 34.61 17.51 6.85
C GLU A 408 35.38 17.31 8.18
N THR A 409 34.67 17.28 9.30
CA THR A 409 35.25 17.10 10.63
C THR A 409 35.98 15.76 10.76
N ARG A 410 35.40 14.66 10.19
CA ARG A 410 36.01 13.35 10.24
C ARG A 410 37.19 13.19 9.30
N LEU A 411 37.09 13.74 8.07
CA LEU A 411 38.15 13.67 7.06
C LEU A 411 39.40 14.44 7.47
N ARG A 412 39.27 15.56 8.21
CA ARG A 412 40.42 16.31 8.76
C ARG A 412 41.25 15.50 9.75
N GLY A 413 40.72 14.43 10.33
CA GLY A 413 41.44 13.54 11.23
C GLY A 413 42.44 12.59 10.56
N TRP A 414 42.42 12.53 9.20
CA TRP A 414 43.31 11.63 8.41
C TRP A 414 44.14 12.38 7.38
N ASN A 415 45.41 12.00 7.27
CA ASN A 415 46.39 12.67 6.37
C ASN A 415 46.76 11.84 5.14
N ASP A 416 45.96 10.80 4.79
CA ASP A 416 46.16 10.04 3.57
C ASP A 416 45.55 10.72 2.34
N LEU A 417 46.06 10.36 1.15
CA LEU A 417 45.70 10.98 -0.13
C LEU A 417 44.20 10.93 -0.41
N LEU A 418 43.53 9.81 -0.15
CA LEU A 418 42.10 9.63 -0.43
C LEU A 418 41.23 10.45 0.51
N SER A 419 41.58 10.55 1.79
CA SER A 419 40.92 11.37 2.78
C SER A 419 41.08 12.86 2.48
N THR A 420 42.28 13.31 2.12
CA THR A 420 42.57 14.69 1.72
C THR A 420 41.77 15.07 0.46
N ALA A 421 41.85 14.24 -0.59
CA ALA A 421 41.10 14.48 -1.83
C ALA A 421 39.57 14.43 -1.63
N SER A 422 39.09 13.70 -0.63
CA SER A 422 37.66 13.70 -0.25
C SER A 422 37.29 14.93 0.54
N LEU A 423 38.20 15.45 1.39
CA LEU A 423 38.00 16.71 2.10
C LEU A 423 37.91 17.89 1.13
N ASP A 424 38.85 17.97 0.17
CA ASP A 424 38.85 19.00 -0.89
C ASP A 424 37.55 18.95 -1.69
N LEU A 425 37.07 17.73 -2.05
CA LEU A 425 35.81 17.55 -2.75
C LEU A 425 34.62 18.08 -1.94
N VAL A 426 34.58 17.83 -0.61
CA VAL A 426 33.54 18.37 0.26
C VAL A 426 33.54 19.88 0.28
N GLN A 427 34.72 20.48 0.52
CA GLN A 427 34.86 21.92 0.74
C GLN A 427 34.70 22.74 -0.53
N GLU A 428 35.39 22.33 -1.60
CA GLU A 428 35.47 23.10 -2.84
C GLU A 428 34.28 22.89 -3.78
N ARG A 429 33.60 21.71 -3.66
CA ARG A 429 32.53 21.36 -4.58
C ARG A 429 31.18 21.07 -3.90
N LEU A 430 31.11 20.16 -2.93
CA LEU A 430 29.81 19.73 -2.42
C LEU A 430 29.14 20.78 -1.54
N VAL A 431 29.87 21.55 -0.74
CA VAL A 431 29.29 22.63 0.07
C VAL A 431 28.72 23.74 -0.82
N PRO A 432 29.44 24.29 -1.82
CA PRO A 432 28.87 25.25 -2.79
C PRO A 432 27.68 24.70 -3.57
N SER A 433 27.77 23.46 -4.09
CA SER A 433 26.67 22.80 -4.80
C SER A 433 25.42 22.66 -3.93
N ALA A 434 25.56 22.32 -2.64
CA ALA A 434 24.43 22.21 -1.73
C ALA A 434 23.73 23.57 -1.50
N ALA A 435 24.47 24.64 -1.42
CA ALA A 435 23.91 26.00 -1.32
C ALA A 435 23.19 26.39 -2.62
N THR A 436 23.84 26.20 -3.78
CA THR A 436 23.24 26.48 -5.09
C THR A 436 21.98 25.64 -5.33
N ALA A 437 22.01 24.33 -5.05
CA ALA A 437 20.84 23.46 -5.19
C ALA A 437 19.67 23.91 -4.32
N ARG A 438 19.94 24.37 -3.10
CA ARG A 438 18.90 24.91 -2.19
C ARG A 438 18.25 26.16 -2.78
N ASP A 439 19.07 27.09 -3.26
CA ASP A 439 18.59 28.36 -3.84
C ASP A 439 17.81 28.11 -5.14
N ARG A 440 18.30 27.20 -6.00
CA ARG A 440 17.59 26.80 -7.22
C ARG A 440 16.27 26.08 -6.92
N ALA A 441 16.23 25.20 -5.92
CA ALA A 441 14.99 24.54 -5.51
C ALA A 441 13.97 25.54 -4.96
N GLN A 442 14.41 26.51 -4.17
CA GLN A 442 13.54 27.57 -3.67
C GLN A 442 12.98 28.38 -4.84
N LEU A 443 13.82 28.85 -5.75
CA LEU A 443 13.42 29.64 -6.94
C LEU A 443 12.43 28.84 -7.82
N LEU A 444 12.70 27.55 -8.06
CA LEU A 444 11.80 26.70 -8.85
C LEU A 444 10.39 26.67 -8.26
N PHE A 445 10.26 26.41 -6.95
CA PHE A 445 8.95 26.36 -6.31
C PHE A 445 8.30 27.75 -6.17
N GLU A 446 9.07 28.84 -6.10
CA GLU A 446 8.55 30.21 -6.16
C GLU A 446 7.95 30.48 -7.55
N LEU A 447 8.66 30.19 -8.64
CA LEU A 447 8.15 30.33 -10.01
C LEU A 447 6.88 29.53 -10.24
N LEU A 448 6.85 28.26 -9.80
CA LEU A 448 5.67 27.41 -9.88
C LEU A 448 4.50 27.97 -9.03
N THR A 449 4.79 28.55 -7.86
CA THR A 449 3.76 29.16 -7.01
C THR A 449 3.17 30.43 -7.64
N VAL A 450 3.99 31.25 -8.28
CA VAL A 450 3.54 32.44 -9.03
C VAL A 450 2.65 32.00 -10.20
N MET A 451 3.09 31.04 -11.00
CA MET A 451 2.28 30.47 -12.08
C MET A 451 0.90 30.01 -11.60
N MET A 452 0.86 29.26 -10.49
CA MET A 452 -0.42 28.79 -9.93
C MET A 452 -1.33 29.95 -9.46
N ALA A 453 -0.75 31.04 -8.99
CA ALA A 453 -1.51 32.23 -8.60
C ALA A 453 -2.07 32.95 -9.82
N GLU A 454 -1.30 33.08 -10.91
CA GLU A 454 -1.73 33.66 -12.18
C GLU A 454 -2.85 32.85 -12.83
N GLU A 455 -2.74 31.53 -12.82
CA GLU A 455 -3.77 30.60 -13.29
C GLU A 455 -4.99 30.50 -12.35
N ASN A 456 -4.94 31.13 -11.19
CA ASN A 456 -5.96 31.01 -10.12
C ASN A 456 -6.35 29.55 -9.81
N ALA A 457 -5.36 28.67 -9.82
CA ALA A 457 -5.53 27.23 -9.69
C ALA A 457 -4.92 26.70 -8.40
N SER A 458 -5.52 25.67 -7.83
CA SER A 458 -4.94 24.84 -6.74
C SER A 458 -4.30 23.55 -7.27
N VAL A 459 -4.66 23.16 -8.50
CA VAL A 459 -4.09 22.03 -9.23
C VAL A 459 -3.89 22.44 -10.68
N PHE A 460 -2.72 22.15 -11.23
CA PHE A 460 -2.37 22.44 -12.63
C PHE A 460 -1.79 21.19 -13.30
N ARG A 461 -2.42 20.73 -14.37
CA ARG A 461 -1.97 19.58 -15.13
C ARG A 461 -0.98 19.99 -16.21
N PHE A 462 0.20 19.39 -16.24
CA PHE A 462 1.20 19.59 -17.28
C PHE A 462 0.88 18.71 -18.49
N THR A 463 0.58 19.34 -19.60
CA THR A 463 0.43 18.72 -20.93
C THR A 463 1.69 18.98 -21.78
N GLU A 464 1.72 18.48 -23.00
CA GLU A 464 2.80 18.78 -23.95
C GLU A 464 2.92 20.29 -24.24
N ALA A 465 1.81 21.03 -24.20
CA ALA A 465 1.80 22.48 -24.37
C ALA A 465 2.51 23.26 -23.25
N PHE A 466 2.86 22.63 -22.13
CA PHE A 466 3.52 23.31 -21.01
C PHE A 466 4.91 23.85 -21.39
N GLU A 467 5.62 23.25 -22.34
CA GLU A 467 6.91 23.77 -22.82
C GLU A 467 6.79 25.10 -23.57
N GLN A 468 5.58 25.47 -23.98
CA GLN A 468 5.27 26.78 -24.58
C GLN A 468 4.68 27.77 -23.56
N HIS A 469 4.45 27.34 -22.32
CA HIS A 469 3.87 28.19 -21.29
C HIS A 469 4.86 29.30 -20.86
N PRO A 470 4.40 30.54 -20.61
CA PRO A 470 5.27 31.66 -20.20
C PRO A 470 6.12 31.37 -18.95
N ALA A 471 5.59 30.60 -18.00
CA ALA A 471 6.38 30.22 -16.81
C ALA A 471 7.54 29.29 -17.17
N TRP A 472 7.37 28.38 -18.14
CA TRP A 472 8.43 27.46 -18.57
C TRP A 472 9.57 28.24 -19.22
N THR A 473 9.27 28.99 -20.25
CA THR A 473 10.24 29.82 -21.01
C THR A 473 10.79 31.00 -20.19
N GLY A 474 10.02 31.47 -19.22
CA GLY A 474 10.35 32.58 -18.33
C GLY A 474 11.25 32.19 -17.14
N GLY A 475 11.69 30.95 -17.03
CA GLY A 475 12.67 30.59 -16.00
C GLY A 475 12.57 29.18 -15.38
N VAL A 476 11.43 28.50 -15.47
CA VAL A 476 11.27 27.14 -14.90
C VAL A 476 12.24 26.15 -15.56
N GLU A 477 12.39 26.19 -16.89
CA GLU A 477 13.28 25.32 -17.65
C GLU A 477 14.73 25.42 -17.19
N VAL A 478 15.27 26.64 -17.17
CA VAL A 478 16.67 26.88 -16.81
C VAL A 478 16.91 26.57 -15.34
N THR A 479 15.98 26.97 -14.45
CA THR A 479 16.10 26.70 -13.01
C THR A 479 16.05 25.22 -12.71
N LEU A 480 15.20 24.46 -13.41
CA LEU A 480 15.14 23.01 -13.31
C LEU A 480 16.44 22.37 -13.81
N ALA A 481 16.95 22.80 -14.96
CA ALA A 481 18.20 22.26 -15.52
C ALA A 481 19.39 22.46 -14.57
N ASP A 482 19.54 23.67 -14.03
CA ASP A 482 20.58 24.01 -13.06
C ASP A 482 20.43 23.15 -11.79
N LEU A 483 19.20 23.03 -11.24
CA LEU A 483 18.94 22.22 -10.05
C LEU A 483 19.29 20.75 -10.25
N LEU A 484 18.96 20.19 -11.41
CA LEU A 484 19.26 18.78 -11.73
C LEU A 484 20.77 18.53 -11.84
N ILE A 485 21.53 19.49 -12.39
CA ILE A 485 23.01 19.43 -12.45
C ILE A 485 23.59 19.39 -11.04
N GLU A 486 23.14 20.29 -10.16
CA GLU A 486 23.64 20.34 -8.78
C GLU A 486 23.25 19.09 -7.97
N ILE A 487 22.02 18.58 -8.13
CA ILE A 487 21.57 17.32 -7.49
C ILE A 487 22.45 16.14 -7.95
N ALA A 488 22.75 16.05 -9.24
CA ALA A 488 23.62 15.01 -9.78
C ALA A 488 25.06 15.14 -9.25
N ALA A 489 25.62 16.36 -9.23
CA ALA A 489 26.96 16.62 -8.70
C ALA A 489 27.09 16.24 -7.21
N LEU A 490 26.07 16.55 -6.40
CA LEU A 490 26.00 16.15 -4.99
C LEU A 490 25.92 14.63 -4.84
N GLY A 491 25.05 13.96 -5.61
CA GLY A 491 24.89 12.51 -5.58
C GLY A 491 26.15 11.75 -5.97
N ASP A 492 26.80 12.17 -7.05
CA ASP A 492 28.04 11.57 -7.56
C ASP A 492 29.22 11.81 -6.62
N GLY A 493 29.37 13.04 -6.10
CA GLY A 493 30.42 13.37 -5.15
C GLY A 493 30.31 12.59 -3.84
N LEU A 494 29.08 12.46 -3.29
CA LEU A 494 28.84 11.64 -2.10
C LEU A 494 29.12 10.16 -2.35
N ARG A 495 28.77 9.63 -3.53
CA ARG A 495 29.09 8.27 -3.94
C ARG A 495 30.60 8.04 -4.01
N LEU A 496 31.31 8.95 -4.63
CA LEU A 496 32.78 8.88 -4.76
C LEU A 496 33.48 8.91 -3.38
N ILE A 497 33.02 9.79 -2.46
CA ILE A 497 33.56 9.84 -1.09
C ILE A 497 33.31 8.49 -0.39
N ARG A 498 32.12 7.94 -0.51
CA ARG A 498 31.79 6.64 0.07
C ARG A 498 32.72 5.54 -0.48
N GLU A 499 32.88 5.42 -1.78
CA GLU A 499 33.74 4.42 -2.44
C GLU A 499 35.18 4.53 -1.96
N ARG A 500 35.73 5.74 -1.83
CA ARG A 500 37.08 5.98 -1.32
C ARG A 500 37.25 5.56 0.16
N LEU A 501 36.24 5.80 0.99
CA LEU A 501 36.29 5.47 2.41
C LEU A 501 35.98 3.98 2.68
N GLU A 502 35.13 3.35 1.86
CA GLU A 502 34.84 1.91 1.92
C GLU A 502 36.03 1.05 1.41
N ALA A 503 36.96 1.61 0.64
CA ALA A 503 38.17 0.92 0.17
C ALA A 503 39.20 0.64 1.31
N ASP A 504 39.06 1.33 2.46
CA ASP A 504 39.89 1.10 3.65
C ASP A 504 38.97 0.47 4.74
N GLU A 505 39.26 -0.78 5.09
CA GLU A 505 38.46 -1.59 6.00
C GLU A 505 38.27 -0.92 7.38
N LYS A 506 39.36 -0.34 7.93
CA LYS A 506 39.35 0.35 9.22
C LYS A 506 38.49 1.60 9.19
N LYS A 507 38.56 2.40 8.12
CA LYS A 507 37.73 3.59 7.94
C LYS A 507 36.27 3.21 7.69
N SER A 508 36.02 2.17 6.92
CA SER A 508 34.69 1.64 6.67
C SER A 508 33.99 1.22 7.96
N GLU A 509 34.72 0.58 8.87
CA GLU A 509 34.18 0.17 10.17
C GLU A 509 33.95 1.39 11.10
N GLU A 510 34.94 2.27 11.25
CA GLU A 510 34.88 3.45 12.11
C GLU A 510 33.78 4.43 11.66
N LEU A 511 33.62 4.63 10.35
CA LEU A 511 32.66 5.56 9.76
C LEU A 511 31.34 4.90 9.35
N SER A 512 31.10 3.66 9.66
CA SER A 512 29.93 2.91 9.19
C SER A 512 28.57 3.65 9.36
N PRO A 513 28.28 4.34 10.48
CA PRO A 513 27.05 5.13 10.61
C PRO A 513 26.99 6.31 9.61
N LEU A 514 28.12 7.02 9.43
CA LEU A 514 28.22 8.16 8.53
C LEU A 514 28.13 7.73 7.05
N LEU A 515 28.77 6.63 6.69
CA LEU A 515 28.68 6.02 5.34
C LEU A 515 27.26 5.53 5.03
N GLY A 516 26.53 5.04 6.04
CA GLY A 516 25.12 4.73 5.92
C GLY A 516 24.29 5.98 5.59
N GLU A 517 24.56 7.10 6.25
CA GLU A 517 23.90 8.39 5.98
C GLU A 517 24.24 8.93 4.59
N VAL A 518 25.53 8.89 4.18
CA VAL A 518 25.97 9.25 2.82
C VAL A 518 25.21 8.46 1.76
N ARG A 519 25.09 7.15 1.92
CA ARG A 519 24.34 6.28 1.02
C ARG A 519 22.84 6.67 0.94
N GLY A 520 22.24 6.92 2.10
CA GLY A 520 20.83 7.32 2.19
C GLY A 520 20.56 8.66 1.51
N VAL A 521 21.38 9.66 1.77
CA VAL A 521 21.25 11.00 1.18
C VAL A 521 21.51 10.97 -0.34
N SER A 522 22.55 10.26 -0.80
CA SER A 522 22.82 10.11 -2.24
C SER A 522 21.65 9.50 -3.00
N ARG A 523 21.03 8.44 -2.43
CA ARG A 523 19.83 7.83 -3.01
C ARG A 523 18.65 8.79 -3.07
N ARG A 524 18.41 9.58 -2.01
CA ARG A 524 17.32 10.57 -1.99
C ARG A 524 17.53 11.69 -2.99
N LEU A 525 18.77 12.14 -3.20
CA LEU A 525 19.10 13.11 -4.23
C LEU A 525 18.77 12.57 -5.62
N ALA A 526 19.17 11.34 -5.93
CA ALA A 526 18.85 10.68 -7.20
C ALA A 526 17.32 10.57 -7.41
N HIS A 527 16.58 10.10 -6.39
CA HIS A 527 15.12 10.03 -6.45
C HIS A 527 14.45 11.39 -6.65
N ALA A 528 14.93 12.42 -5.95
CA ALA A 528 14.38 13.76 -6.07
C ALA A 528 14.64 14.36 -7.47
N GLY A 529 15.84 14.14 -8.02
CA GLY A 529 16.19 14.56 -9.38
C GLY A 529 15.32 13.86 -10.44
N ASP A 530 15.18 12.53 -10.33
CA ASP A 530 14.30 11.75 -11.23
C ASP A 530 12.84 12.23 -11.15
N ALA A 531 12.30 12.41 -9.94
CA ALA A 531 10.93 12.86 -9.74
C ALA A 531 10.68 14.27 -10.31
N LEU A 532 11.61 15.21 -10.13
CA LEU A 532 11.55 16.55 -10.71
C LEU A 532 11.57 16.49 -12.24
N ALA A 533 12.51 15.73 -12.81
CA ALA A 533 12.64 15.58 -14.25
C ALA A 533 11.37 14.96 -14.87
N ARG A 534 10.87 13.87 -14.29
CA ARG A 534 9.65 13.17 -14.77
C ARG A 534 8.39 14.03 -14.63
N ALA A 535 8.29 14.85 -13.58
CA ALA A 535 7.11 15.68 -13.36
C ALA A 535 7.06 16.91 -14.27
N LEU A 536 8.20 17.51 -14.60
CA LEU A 536 8.24 18.79 -15.31
C LEU A 536 8.63 18.68 -16.79
N ARG A 537 9.52 17.75 -17.16
CA ARG A 537 9.91 17.56 -18.58
C ARG A 537 8.87 16.74 -19.32
N THR A 538 8.71 17.00 -20.62
CA THR A 538 7.84 16.19 -21.49
C THR A 538 8.33 14.73 -21.54
N PRO A 539 7.44 13.76 -21.31
CA PRO A 539 7.82 12.35 -21.34
C PRO A 539 8.15 11.89 -22.76
N PRO A 540 8.97 10.84 -22.93
CA PRO A 540 9.20 10.24 -24.25
C PRO A 540 7.88 9.82 -24.90
N PRO A 541 7.77 9.86 -26.24
CA PRO A 541 6.63 9.32 -26.96
C PRO A 541 6.32 7.86 -26.55
N GLY A 542 5.05 7.53 -26.37
CA GLY A 542 4.63 6.19 -25.97
C GLY A 542 4.71 5.88 -24.46
N SER A 543 5.02 6.87 -23.63
CA SER A 543 4.99 6.76 -22.17
C SER A 543 3.78 7.53 -21.61
N PRO A 544 2.58 6.95 -21.57
CA PRO A 544 1.39 7.64 -21.10
C PRO A 544 1.45 7.88 -19.59
N VAL A 545 1.83 9.10 -19.19
CA VAL A 545 1.88 9.54 -17.79
C VAL A 545 1.06 10.82 -17.61
N VAL A 546 0.50 10.97 -16.43
CA VAL A 546 -0.20 12.18 -16.00
C VAL A 546 0.71 12.94 -15.05
N ARG A 547 0.95 14.22 -15.34
CA ARG A 547 1.83 15.10 -14.57
C ARG A 547 1.03 16.30 -14.08
N TRP A 548 1.20 16.64 -12.82
CA TRP A 548 0.53 17.84 -12.27
C TRP A 548 1.27 18.43 -11.09
N LEU A 549 0.97 19.70 -10.85
CA LEU A 549 1.34 20.47 -9.66
C LEU A 549 0.09 20.64 -8.79
N GLU A 550 0.25 20.40 -7.51
CA GLU A 550 -0.80 20.58 -6.50
C GLU A 550 -0.34 21.55 -5.43
N MET A 551 -1.22 22.48 -5.05
CA MET A 551 -1.02 23.39 -3.93
C MET A 551 -2.19 23.34 -2.97
N SER A 552 -1.89 23.18 -1.66
CA SER A 552 -2.91 23.20 -0.61
C SER A 552 -2.42 23.91 0.65
N GLY A 553 -3.37 24.30 1.52
CA GLY A 553 -3.08 25.02 2.75
C GLY A 553 -3.08 26.54 2.58
N LYS A 554 -2.84 27.25 3.69
CA LYS A 554 -2.79 28.72 3.74
C LYS A 554 -1.55 29.23 3.00
N PRO A 555 -1.62 30.43 2.35
CA PRO A 555 -0.43 31.08 1.80
C PRO A 555 0.66 31.26 2.87
N GLY A 556 1.91 30.95 2.51
CA GLY A 556 3.07 31.09 3.40
C GLY A 556 4.15 30.04 3.17
N PRO A 557 5.20 30.05 3.98
CA PRO A 557 6.33 29.11 3.88
C PRO A 557 5.92 27.64 4.04
N ASP A 558 4.88 27.39 4.82
CA ASP A 558 4.36 26.02 5.12
C ASP A 558 3.31 25.53 4.12
N ARG A 559 2.99 26.32 3.08
CA ARG A 559 2.04 25.89 2.05
C ARG A 559 2.53 24.63 1.38
N HIS A 560 1.67 23.62 1.34
CA HIS A 560 1.99 22.37 0.68
C HIS A 560 2.05 22.59 -0.83
N VAL A 561 3.17 22.23 -1.45
CA VAL A 561 3.38 22.27 -2.91
C VAL A 561 3.99 20.94 -3.31
N ALA A 562 3.34 20.23 -4.21
CA ALA A 562 3.74 18.89 -4.64
C ALA A 562 3.68 18.76 -6.17
N LEU A 563 4.70 18.16 -6.73
CA LEU A 563 4.77 17.72 -8.12
C LEU A 563 4.52 16.22 -8.18
N HIS A 564 3.74 15.79 -9.15
CA HIS A 564 3.37 14.39 -9.35
C HIS A 564 3.57 13.96 -10.80
N CYS A 565 3.96 12.71 -10.98
CA CYS A 565 4.01 12.01 -12.26
C CYS A 565 3.57 10.56 -12.06
N VAL A 566 2.41 10.19 -12.59
CA VAL A 566 1.78 8.88 -12.39
C VAL A 566 1.47 8.25 -13.75
N PRO A 567 1.70 6.95 -13.95
CA PRO A 567 1.24 6.26 -15.16
C PRO A 567 -0.26 6.44 -15.35
N LEU A 568 -0.68 6.72 -16.57
CA LEU A 568 -2.11 6.89 -16.90
C LEU A 568 -2.89 5.58 -16.72
N ASP A 569 -2.26 4.46 -17.06
CA ASP A 569 -2.81 3.12 -16.90
C ASP A 569 -1.90 2.29 -15.98
N LEU A 570 -2.47 1.81 -14.87
CA LEU A 570 -1.79 0.99 -13.87
C LEU A 570 -2.07 -0.50 -14.06
N ALA A 571 -3.06 -0.85 -14.89
CA ALA A 571 -3.48 -2.23 -15.14
C ALA A 571 -2.33 -3.15 -15.61
N PRO A 572 -1.46 -2.75 -16.56
CA PRO A 572 -0.33 -3.59 -16.97
C PRO A 572 0.63 -3.91 -15.81
N VAL A 573 0.92 -2.92 -14.97
CA VAL A 573 1.84 -3.10 -13.84
C VAL A 573 1.22 -4.00 -12.77
N LEU A 574 -0.05 -3.80 -12.43
CA LEU A 574 -0.75 -4.67 -11.47
C LEU A 574 -0.86 -6.10 -11.99
N ARG A 575 -1.15 -6.29 -13.29
CA ARG A 575 -1.19 -7.59 -13.94
C ARG A 575 0.15 -8.32 -13.84
N GLU A 576 1.23 -7.67 -14.27
CA GLU A 576 2.54 -8.31 -14.42
C GLU A 576 3.29 -8.46 -13.10
N ASP A 577 3.23 -7.43 -12.23
CA ASP A 577 4.08 -7.32 -11.05
C ASP A 577 3.34 -7.65 -9.73
N LEU A 578 2.01 -7.79 -9.75
CA LEU A 578 1.24 -8.21 -8.59
C LEU A 578 0.51 -9.53 -8.85
N PHE A 579 -0.52 -9.52 -9.72
CA PHE A 579 -1.39 -10.68 -9.93
C PHE A 579 -0.66 -11.84 -10.64
N GLY A 580 0.20 -11.56 -11.61
CA GLY A 580 1.00 -12.55 -12.31
C GLY A 580 2.17 -13.13 -11.49
N ARG A 581 2.38 -12.65 -10.25
CA ARG A 581 3.45 -13.11 -9.34
C ARG A 581 2.97 -13.94 -8.16
N VAL A 582 1.67 -14.13 -8.04
CA VAL A 582 1.07 -14.96 -7.00
C VAL A 582 0.36 -16.17 -7.60
N GLU A 583 0.22 -17.24 -6.86
CA GLU A 583 -0.49 -18.42 -7.32
C GLU A 583 -2.01 -18.25 -7.18
N SER A 584 -2.46 -17.53 -6.14
CA SER A 584 -3.85 -17.09 -6.04
C SER A 584 -3.99 -15.72 -5.39
N ALA A 585 -4.97 -14.95 -5.88
CA ALA A 585 -5.37 -13.67 -5.32
C ALA A 585 -6.88 -13.62 -5.11
N ILE A 586 -7.29 -13.22 -3.91
CA ILE A 586 -8.69 -12.96 -3.56
C ILE A 586 -8.87 -11.45 -3.47
N VAL A 587 -9.65 -10.88 -4.36
CA VAL A 587 -10.01 -9.45 -4.32
C VAL A 587 -11.44 -9.35 -3.79
N THR A 588 -11.61 -8.78 -2.61
CA THR A 588 -12.93 -8.66 -2.00
C THR A 588 -13.23 -7.24 -1.56
N SER A 589 -14.51 -6.88 -1.61
CA SER A 589 -15.04 -5.60 -1.11
C SER A 589 -16.55 -5.70 -0.92
N ALA A 590 -17.14 -4.73 -0.26
CA ALA A 590 -18.60 -4.57 -0.25
C ALA A 590 -19.16 -4.09 -1.60
N THR A 591 -18.30 -3.56 -2.47
CA THR A 591 -18.69 -2.97 -3.77
C THR A 591 -17.53 -3.18 -4.77
N LEU A 592 -17.73 -4.06 -5.73
CA LEU A 592 -16.83 -4.33 -6.86
C LEU A 592 -17.59 -4.37 -8.18
N ALA A 593 -18.81 -4.88 -8.14
CA ALA A 593 -19.66 -5.04 -9.31
C ALA A 593 -20.54 -3.80 -9.56
N THR A 594 -20.67 -3.44 -10.84
CA THR A 594 -21.67 -2.51 -11.36
C THR A 594 -22.69 -3.33 -12.16
N GLU A 595 -23.97 -3.25 -11.80
CA GLU A 595 -25.05 -4.04 -12.45
C GLU A 595 -24.72 -5.55 -12.54
N GLU A 596 -24.13 -6.12 -11.49
CA GLU A 596 -23.66 -7.52 -11.41
C GLU A 596 -22.45 -7.85 -12.29
N SER A 597 -21.94 -6.91 -13.11
CA SER A 597 -20.70 -7.08 -13.89
C SER A 597 -19.46 -6.62 -13.12
N PHE A 598 -18.39 -7.37 -13.23
CA PHE A 598 -17.06 -7.04 -12.71
C PHE A 598 -16.13 -6.44 -13.79
N ASP A 599 -16.59 -6.28 -15.02
CA ASP A 599 -15.76 -5.82 -16.16
C ASP A 599 -15.02 -4.50 -15.87
N PHE A 600 -15.66 -3.62 -15.13
CA PHE A 600 -15.05 -2.33 -14.77
C PHE A 600 -13.80 -2.53 -13.89
N ILE A 601 -13.93 -3.26 -12.79
CA ILE A 601 -12.81 -3.47 -11.86
C ILE A 601 -11.75 -4.42 -12.43
N GLU A 602 -12.15 -5.41 -13.21
CA GLU A 602 -11.22 -6.34 -13.90
C GLU A 602 -10.29 -5.59 -14.84
N ARG A 603 -10.83 -4.70 -15.68
CA ARG A 603 -10.03 -3.84 -16.58
C ARG A 603 -9.12 -2.90 -15.80
N ARG A 604 -9.61 -2.26 -14.73
CA ARG A 604 -8.82 -1.31 -13.93
C ARG A 604 -7.65 -1.97 -13.20
N LEU A 605 -7.80 -3.22 -12.81
CA LEU A 605 -6.76 -4.00 -12.13
C LEU A 605 -5.91 -4.85 -13.11
N GLY A 606 -6.26 -4.88 -14.40
CA GLY A 606 -5.57 -5.68 -15.42
C GLY A 606 -5.82 -7.18 -15.30
N ILE A 607 -6.90 -7.57 -14.62
CA ILE A 607 -7.26 -8.98 -14.40
C ILE A 607 -7.95 -9.55 -15.65
N ASP A 608 -8.63 -8.73 -16.44
CA ASP A 608 -9.35 -9.10 -17.66
C ASP A 608 -8.47 -9.80 -18.73
N THR A 609 -7.19 -9.44 -18.78
CA THR A 609 -6.19 -9.96 -19.72
C THR A 609 -5.14 -10.85 -19.07
N LEU A 610 -5.36 -11.26 -17.81
CA LEU A 610 -4.44 -12.14 -17.08
C LEU A 610 -4.64 -13.60 -17.53
N ASP A 611 -3.54 -14.29 -17.85
CA ASP A 611 -3.53 -15.71 -18.24
C ASP A 611 -3.55 -16.62 -17.00
N MET A 612 -4.64 -16.53 -16.22
CA MET A 612 -4.89 -17.35 -15.03
C MET A 612 -6.39 -17.61 -14.89
N PRO A 613 -6.80 -18.71 -14.22
CA PRO A 613 -8.21 -18.93 -13.87
C PRO A 613 -8.78 -17.74 -13.12
N ARG A 614 -10.01 -17.35 -13.43
CA ARG A 614 -10.69 -16.28 -12.71
C ARG A 614 -12.15 -16.61 -12.44
N THR A 615 -12.62 -16.18 -11.28
CA THR A 615 -14.02 -16.28 -10.87
C THR A 615 -14.49 -14.95 -10.31
N SER A 616 -15.75 -14.63 -10.55
CA SER A 616 -16.38 -13.38 -10.06
C SER A 616 -17.74 -13.72 -9.51
N GLN A 617 -18.03 -13.33 -8.25
CA GLN A 617 -19.30 -13.63 -7.61
C GLN A 617 -19.75 -12.52 -6.65
N VAL A 618 -21.07 -12.28 -6.64
CA VAL A 618 -21.74 -11.37 -5.70
C VAL A 618 -22.42 -12.18 -4.59
N PHE A 619 -22.12 -11.83 -3.33
CA PHE A 619 -22.77 -12.40 -2.15
C PHE A 619 -23.65 -11.31 -1.53
N PRO A 620 -25.00 -11.49 -1.57
CA PRO A 620 -25.92 -10.49 -1.10
C PRO A 620 -25.82 -10.28 0.42
N SER A 621 -26.10 -9.07 0.86
CA SER A 621 -26.20 -8.73 2.28
C SER A 621 -27.35 -9.52 2.94
N PRO A 622 -27.20 -10.02 4.18
CA PRO A 622 -28.24 -10.73 4.91
C PRO A 622 -29.36 -9.81 5.45
N PHE A 623 -29.22 -8.48 5.30
CA PHE A 623 -30.12 -7.53 5.92
C PHE A 623 -31.42 -7.34 5.13
N ASN A 624 -32.53 -7.12 5.84
CA ASN A 624 -33.84 -6.86 5.26
C ASN A 624 -34.01 -5.36 4.92
N TYR A 625 -33.32 -4.91 3.87
CA TYR A 625 -33.37 -3.51 3.44
C TYR A 625 -34.77 -2.94 3.22
N PRO A 626 -35.79 -3.68 2.68
CA PRO A 626 -37.15 -3.19 2.53
C PRO A 626 -37.80 -2.69 3.82
N THR A 627 -37.47 -3.26 4.98
CA THR A 627 -37.98 -2.87 6.29
C THR A 627 -37.03 -1.98 7.07
N GLN A 628 -35.72 -2.15 6.88
CA GLN A 628 -34.69 -1.45 7.65
C GLN A 628 -34.29 -0.10 7.04
N ALA A 629 -34.42 0.09 5.73
CA ALA A 629 -33.97 1.29 5.05
C ALA A 629 -35.05 1.96 4.22
N LEU A 630 -35.14 3.29 4.29
CA LEU A 630 -35.99 4.13 3.44
C LEU A 630 -35.10 5.02 2.58
N LEU A 631 -35.18 4.87 1.24
CA LEU A 631 -34.55 5.78 0.29
C LEU A 631 -35.57 6.86 -0.15
N VAL A 632 -35.25 8.11 0.10
CA VAL A 632 -36.08 9.27 -0.21
C VAL A 632 -35.38 10.13 -1.27
N ILE A 633 -36.11 10.43 -2.34
CA ILE A 633 -35.63 11.23 -3.47
C ILE A 633 -36.56 12.43 -3.68
N PRO A 634 -36.22 13.60 -3.15
CA PRO A 634 -36.99 14.81 -3.37
C PRO A 634 -36.98 15.24 -4.85
N THR A 635 -38.09 15.75 -5.37
CA THR A 635 -38.23 16.14 -6.79
C THR A 635 -38.36 17.65 -7.01
N ASP A 636 -38.58 18.41 -5.97
CA ASP A 636 -38.86 19.85 -5.96
C ASP A 636 -37.63 20.71 -5.63
N LEU A 637 -36.41 20.23 -5.97
CA LEU A 637 -35.18 21.00 -5.85
C LEU A 637 -34.51 21.17 -7.22
N PRO A 638 -33.80 22.30 -7.46
CA PRO A 638 -33.08 22.47 -8.70
C PRO A 638 -31.93 21.49 -8.82
N ALA A 639 -31.57 21.12 -10.05
CA ALA A 639 -30.41 20.31 -10.28
C ALA A 639 -29.11 21.09 -9.88
N PRO A 640 -28.10 20.41 -9.29
CA PRO A 640 -26.89 21.07 -8.79
C PRO A 640 -26.13 21.89 -9.83
N ASN A 641 -26.23 21.52 -11.10
CA ASN A 641 -25.58 22.20 -12.24
C ASN A 641 -26.41 23.32 -12.86
N ALA A 642 -27.70 23.45 -12.49
CA ALA A 642 -28.57 24.51 -12.97
C ALA A 642 -28.52 25.73 -12.05
N ASP A 643 -28.67 25.51 -10.73
CA ASP A 643 -28.52 26.54 -9.69
C ASP A 643 -27.94 25.91 -8.40
N ALA A 644 -26.65 26.00 -8.25
CA ALA A 644 -25.93 25.39 -7.13
C ALA A 644 -26.30 26.01 -5.78
N ARG A 645 -26.67 27.34 -5.75
CA ARG A 645 -27.01 28.01 -4.51
C ARG A 645 -28.43 27.63 -4.03
N ALA A 646 -29.41 27.69 -4.92
CA ALA A 646 -30.76 27.25 -4.60
C ALA A 646 -30.81 25.77 -4.25
N HIS A 647 -30.01 24.94 -4.93
CA HIS A 647 -29.86 23.53 -4.59
C HIS A 647 -29.35 23.36 -3.15
N LEU A 648 -28.27 24.06 -2.76
CA LEU A 648 -27.69 23.95 -1.42
C LEU A 648 -28.67 24.43 -0.32
N VAL A 649 -29.48 25.46 -0.58
CA VAL A 649 -30.52 25.90 0.34
C VAL A 649 -31.56 24.80 0.53
N ALA A 650 -32.07 24.20 -0.56
CA ALA A 650 -33.04 23.09 -0.47
C ALA A 650 -32.46 21.87 0.27
N VAL A 651 -31.21 21.53 0.02
CA VAL A 651 -30.49 20.48 0.77
C VAL A 651 -30.42 20.80 2.26
N GLY A 652 -30.24 22.07 2.63
CA GLY A 652 -30.26 22.53 4.01
C GLY A 652 -31.63 22.33 4.68
N ASP A 653 -32.74 22.58 3.96
CA ASP A 653 -34.09 22.29 4.45
C ASP A 653 -34.28 20.78 4.67
N HIS A 654 -33.86 19.95 3.71
CA HIS A 654 -33.93 18.50 3.84
C HIS A 654 -33.15 18.01 5.06
N LEU A 655 -31.93 18.53 5.28
CA LEU A 655 -31.08 18.15 6.40
C LEU A 655 -31.70 18.54 7.73
N ARG A 656 -32.22 19.77 7.86
CA ARG A 656 -32.87 20.26 9.07
C ARG A 656 -34.07 19.39 9.47
N ASP A 657 -34.97 19.10 8.53
CA ASP A 657 -36.12 18.22 8.77
C ASP A 657 -35.67 16.78 9.13
N LEU A 658 -34.63 16.24 8.47
CA LEU A 658 -34.11 14.91 8.75
C LEU A 658 -33.47 14.83 10.14
N VAL A 659 -32.67 15.85 10.56
CA VAL A 659 -32.09 15.95 11.92
C VAL A 659 -33.17 15.88 12.99
N VAL A 660 -34.25 16.64 12.82
CA VAL A 660 -35.37 16.65 13.77
C VAL A 660 -36.09 15.31 13.78
N ALA A 661 -36.34 14.71 12.60
CA ALA A 661 -37.08 13.45 12.49
C ALA A 661 -36.35 12.28 13.10
N ALA A 662 -35.03 12.22 12.90
CA ALA A 662 -34.17 11.16 13.41
C ALA A 662 -33.65 11.40 14.84
N ASP A 663 -33.88 12.60 15.41
CA ASP A 663 -33.27 13.07 16.66
C ASP A 663 -31.73 13.00 16.63
N GLY A 664 -31.08 13.48 15.54
CA GLY A 664 -29.63 13.38 15.30
C GLY A 664 -29.19 12.02 14.80
N GLY A 665 -27.93 11.69 14.97
CA GLY A 665 -27.32 10.45 14.45
C GLY A 665 -27.24 10.45 12.91
N LEU A 666 -26.71 11.53 12.32
CA LEU A 666 -26.76 11.75 10.88
C LEU A 666 -25.37 12.00 10.29
N PHE A 667 -25.16 11.46 9.08
CA PHE A 667 -24.12 11.91 8.16
C PHE A 667 -24.76 12.77 7.06
N ALA A 668 -24.20 13.97 6.84
CA ALA A 668 -24.52 14.84 5.71
C ALA A 668 -23.29 14.93 4.81
N LEU A 669 -23.38 14.37 3.60
CA LEU A 669 -22.27 14.15 2.69
C LEU A 669 -22.36 15.08 1.47
N PHE A 670 -21.31 15.87 1.31
CA PHE A 670 -21.15 16.86 0.24
C PHE A 670 -19.97 16.50 -0.67
N THR A 671 -19.94 17.10 -1.86
CA THR A 671 -18.85 16.89 -2.84
C THR A 671 -17.71 17.90 -2.69
N SER A 672 -17.88 18.98 -1.90
CA SER A 672 -16.86 19.99 -1.71
C SER A 672 -16.74 20.47 -0.26
N HIS A 673 -15.54 20.85 0.17
CA HIS A 673 -15.30 21.47 1.48
C HIS A 673 -15.97 22.86 1.61
N ARG A 674 -16.24 23.54 0.50
CA ARG A 674 -16.98 24.80 0.49
C ARG A 674 -18.42 24.56 0.94
N ASP A 675 -19.10 23.57 0.34
CA ASP A 675 -20.48 23.24 0.68
C ASP A 675 -20.60 22.73 2.14
N VAL A 676 -19.58 21.99 2.61
CA VAL A 676 -19.47 21.55 4.03
C VAL A 676 -19.46 22.76 4.98
N ARG A 677 -18.57 23.74 4.73
CA ARG A 677 -18.46 24.94 5.59
C ARG A 677 -19.72 25.79 5.56
N GLU A 678 -20.31 25.97 4.39
CA GLU A 678 -21.53 26.74 4.22
C GLU A 678 -22.72 26.08 4.95
N MET A 679 -22.88 24.76 4.82
CA MET A 679 -23.90 24.00 5.52
C MET A 679 -23.72 24.03 7.04
N ALA A 680 -22.49 23.88 7.52
CA ALA A 680 -22.19 23.96 8.94
C ALA A 680 -22.52 25.34 9.52
N ALA A 681 -22.22 26.41 8.77
CA ALA A 681 -22.57 27.77 9.17
C ALA A 681 -24.10 27.95 9.25
N GLN A 682 -24.87 27.48 8.27
CA GLN A 682 -26.35 27.54 8.27
C GLN A 682 -26.97 26.76 9.45
N LEU A 683 -26.40 25.59 9.80
CA LEU A 683 -26.89 24.82 10.96
C LEU A 683 -26.58 25.49 12.29
N ARG A 684 -25.43 26.13 12.44
CA ARG A 684 -25.07 26.93 13.64
C ARG A 684 -25.94 28.17 13.77
N GLU A 685 -26.11 28.92 12.69
CA GLU A 685 -26.98 30.11 12.65
C GLU A 685 -28.44 29.75 13.05
N ALA A 686 -28.90 28.57 12.63
CA ALA A 686 -30.24 28.08 12.99
C ALA A 686 -30.29 27.42 14.39
N GLY A 687 -29.21 27.42 15.18
CA GLY A 687 -29.12 26.90 16.55
C GLY A 687 -29.19 25.38 16.69
N TYR A 688 -28.89 24.63 15.63
CA TYR A 688 -28.95 23.16 15.68
C TYR A 688 -27.86 22.56 16.54
N ASP A 689 -26.70 23.19 16.61
CA ASP A 689 -25.53 22.78 17.43
C ASP A 689 -25.79 22.86 18.95
N ALA A 690 -26.76 23.67 19.39
CA ALA A 690 -27.22 23.72 20.80
C ALA A 690 -27.93 22.42 21.24
N ARG A 691 -28.54 21.67 20.30
CA ARG A 691 -29.33 20.48 20.61
C ARG A 691 -28.61 19.18 20.17
N TRP A 692 -27.92 19.23 19.05
CA TRP A 692 -27.20 18.08 18.48
C TRP A 692 -25.73 18.46 18.26
N PRO A 693 -24.76 17.72 18.81
CA PRO A 693 -23.34 18.01 18.56
C PRO A 693 -23.08 18.06 17.07
N LEU A 694 -22.58 19.21 16.58
CA LEU A 694 -22.23 19.40 15.18
C LEU A 694 -20.75 19.13 14.98
N LEU A 695 -20.43 18.13 14.17
CA LEU A 695 -19.09 17.71 13.83
C LEU A 695 -18.81 18.05 12.38
N VAL A 696 -17.74 18.81 12.11
CA VAL A 696 -17.48 19.37 10.78
C VAL A 696 -16.12 18.89 10.26
N HIS A 697 -16.13 18.32 9.06
CA HIS A 697 -14.90 17.88 8.39
C HIS A 697 -13.96 19.06 8.15
N GLY A 698 -12.74 18.94 8.66
CA GLY A 698 -11.69 19.96 8.56
C GLY A 698 -11.53 20.84 9.81
N GLU A 699 -12.41 20.74 10.82
CA GLU A 699 -12.22 21.39 12.11
C GLU A 699 -11.38 20.56 13.08
N GLU A 700 -11.50 19.23 13.00
CA GLU A 700 -10.72 18.29 13.80
C GLU A 700 -10.23 17.11 12.92
N PRO A 701 -9.25 16.33 13.37
CA PRO A 701 -8.83 15.11 12.69
C PRO A 701 -10.00 14.12 12.51
N ARG A 702 -10.01 13.41 11.39
CA ARG A 702 -11.11 12.51 11.01
C ARG A 702 -11.43 11.47 12.08
N ASP A 703 -10.44 10.85 12.67
CA ASP A 703 -10.64 9.77 13.65
C ASP A 703 -11.23 10.30 14.95
N VAL A 704 -10.85 11.51 15.37
CA VAL A 704 -11.45 12.22 16.52
C VAL A 704 -12.93 12.52 16.26
N LEU A 705 -13.27 13.03 15.06
CA LEU A 705 -14.66 13.29 14.68
C LEU A 705 -15.50 12.01 14.71
N LEU A 706 -14.97 10.90 14.21
CA LEU A 706 -15.67 9.62 14.19
C LEU A 706 -15.84 9.02 15.60
N GLN A 707 -14.85 9.16 16.47
CA GLN A 707 -14.95 8.73 17.85
C GLN A 707 -16.04 9.53 18.58
N ARG A 708 -15.99 10.86 18.50
CA ARG A 708 -17.02 11.75 19.08
C ARG A 708 -18.42 11.47 18.54
N PHE A 709 -18.50 11.13 17.24
CA PHE A 709 -19.79 10.76 16.62
C PHE A 709 -20.37 9.49 17.26
N ARG A 710 -19.55 8.45 17.41
CA ARG A 710 -19.98 7.19 18.06
C ARG A 710 -20.38 7.40 19.52
N GLU A 711 -19.58 8.15 20.28
CA GLU A 711 -19.83 8.42 21.69
C GLU A 711 -21.09 9.26 21.92
N SER A 712 -21.35 10.22 21.06
CA SER A 712 -22.52 11.09 21.15
C SER A 712 -23.84 10.35 20.88
N GLY A 713 -23.86 9.41 19.93
CA GLY A 713 -25.10 8.73 19.48
C GLY A 713 -26.16 9.64 18.84
N ARG A 714 -25.97 10.96 18.89
CA ARG A 714 -26.93 11.98 18.39
C ARG A 714 -26.24 13.09 17.58
N ALA A 715 -24.96 12.99 17.32
CA ALA A 715 -24.24 14.02 16.57
C ALA A 715 -24.72 14.11 15.11
N VAL A 716 -24.51 15.29 14.52
CA VAL A 716 -24.64 15.52 13.09
C VAL A 716 -23.24 15.75 12.53
N LEU A 717 -22.76 14.86 11.66
CA LEU A 717 -21.48 14.99 11.00
C LEU A 717 -21.69 15.53 9.58
N VAL A 718 -21.10 16.68 9.31
CA VAL A 718 -21.09 17.30 7.97
C VAL A 718 -19.72 17.11 7.35
N GLY A 719 -19.65 16.34 6.26
CA GLY A 719 -18.36 15.95 5.67
C GLY A 719 -18.39 15.80 4.15
N THR A 720 -17.20 15.63 3.60
CA THR A 720 -17.02 15.30 2.17
C THR A 720 -17.08 13.79 1.94
N ALA A 721 -17.00 13.38 0.68
CA ALA A 721 -17.02 11.98 0.26
C ALA A 721 -15.97 11.08 0.93
N THR A 722 -14.88 11.62 1.46
CA THR A 722 -13.87 10.87 2.22
C THR A 722 -14.37 10.25 3.52
N PHE A 723 -15.52 10.72 4.05
CA PHE A 723 -16.20 10.08 5.17
C PHE A 723 -17.08 8.89 4.77
N TRP A 724 -17.26 8.63 3.48
CA TRP A 724 -17.95 7.43 3.01
C TRP A 724 -17.09 6.17 3.17
N GLU A 725 -15.78 6.35 3.21
CA GLU A 725 -14.79 5.27 3.16
C GLU A 725 -14.28 4.95 4.58
N GLY A 726 -14.19 3.66 4.91
CA GLY A 726 -13.56 3.19 6.16
C GLY A 726 -14.25 3.61 7.46
N VAL A 727 -15.52 4.03 7.41
CA VAL A 727 -16.33 4.38 8.59
C VAL A 727 -17.21 3.20 8.98
N ASP A 728 -17.00 2.68 10.18
CA ASP A 728 -17.87 1.67 10.79
C ASP A 728 -18.54 2.29 12.02
N VAL A 729 -19.86 2.50 11.91
CA VAL A 729 -20.71 3.04 13.00
C VAL A 729 -21.92 2.12 13.14
N PRO A 730 -21.82 1.05 13.91
CA PRO A 730 -22.94 0.16 14.15
C PRO A 730 -23.95 0.76 15.14
N GLY A 731 -25.18 0.30 15.02
CA GLY A 731 -26.25 0.63 15.96
C GLY A 731 -26.86 2.02 15.79
N ASP A 732 -27.54 2.47 16.82
CA ASP A 732 -28.35 3.70 16.82
C ASP A 732 -27.55 5.01 16.66
N ALA A 733 -26.22 4.95 16.62
CA ALA A 733 -25.40 6.14 16.42
C ALA A 733 -25.55 6.74 15.01
N LEU A 734 -25.82 5.91 13.98
CA LEU A 734 -26.07 6.36 12.61
C LEU A 734 -27.49 5.94 12.17
N ARG A 735 -28.42 6.89 12.15
CA ARG A 735 -29.83 6.66 11.81
C ARG A 735 -30.24 7.29 10.48
N GLY A 736 -29.48 8.24 9.98
CA GLY A 736 -29.77 8.86 8.70
C GLY A 736 -28.54 9.31 7.94
N LEU A 737 -28.72 9.32 6.62
CA LEU A 737 -27.70 9.72 5.66
C LEU A 737 -28.32 10.72 4.68
N LEU A 738 -27.74 11.89 4.55
CA LEU A 738 -28.08 12.82 3.49
C LEU A 738 -26.94 12.88 2.46
N ILE A 739 -27.27 12.65 1.20
CA ILE A 739 -26.36 12.75 0.06
C ILE A 739 -26.80 13.96 -0.76
N ALA A 740 -26.00 15.02 -0.72
CA ALA A 740 -26.35 16.29 -1.35
C ALA A 740 -26.32 16.23 -2.89
N LYS A 741 -25.36 15.51 -3.45
CA LYS A 741 -25.15 15.34 -4.91
C LYS A 741 -24.66 13.94 -5.22
N LEU A 742 -24.95 13.44 -6.42
CA LEU A 742 -24.36 12.20 -6.92
C LEU A 742 -22.83 12.28 -6.88
N PRO A 743 -22.14 11.23 -6.37
CA PRO A 743 -20.70 11.28 -6.05
C PRO A 743 -19.80 11.07 -7.29
N PHE A 744 -20.07 11.80 -8.37
CA PHE A 744 -19.16 11.80 -9.53
C PHE A 744 -17.79 12.34 -9.13
N ARG A 745 -16.74 11.78 -9.70
CA ARG A 745 -15.38 12.34 -9.60
C ARG A 745 -15.34 13.74 -10.24
N VAL A 746 -14.45 14.58 -9.78
CA VAL A 746 -14.31 15.93 -10.33
C VAL A 746 -13.63 15.84 -11.69
N PRO A 747 -14.26 16.27 -12.80
CA PRO A 747 -13.69 16.13 -14.14
C PRO A 747 -12.35 16.86 -14.33
N SER A 748 -12.08 17.91 -13.53
CA SER A 748 -10.83 18.66 -13.58
C SER A 748 -9.69 18.05 -12.75
N GLU A 749 -9.93 16.96 -12.01
CA GLU A 749 -8.82 16.20 -11.40
C GLU A 749 -7.88 15.67 -12.48
N PRO A 750 -6.56 15.82 -12.36
CA PRO A 750 -5.62 15.48 -13.43
C PRO A 750 -5.72 14.04 -13.95
N MET A 751 -5.85 13.08 -13.05
CA MET A 751 -6.00 11.67 -13.42
C MET A 751 -7.35 11.41 -14.08
N VAL A 752 -8.42 12.00 -13.56
CA VAL A 752 -9.77 11.86 -14.13
C VAL A 752 -9.84 12.46 -15.54
N ALA A 753 -9.35 13.69 -15.72
CA ALA A 753 -9.31 14.35 -17.03
C ALA A 753 -8.52 13.52 -18.05
N ALA A 754 -7.33 13.05 -17.67
CA ALA A 754 -6.48 12.25 -18.56
C ALA A 754 -7.09 10.89 -18.92
N GLN A 755 -7.76 10.21 -17.97
CA GLN A 755 -8.48 8.96 -18.24
C GLN A 755 -9.64 9.19 -19.20
N CYS A 756 -10.43 10.26 -18.99
CA CYS A 756 -11.54 10.60 -19.90
C CYS A 756 -11.02 10.89 -21.32
N GLU A 757 -9.98 11.70 -21.47
CA GLU A 757 -9.35 12.01 -22.76
C GLU A 757 -8.82 10.75 -23.45
N ALA A 758 -8.19 9.84 -22.72
CA ALA A 758 -7.67 8.59 -23.29
C ALA A 758 -8.79 7.66 -23.77
N ILE A 759 -9.92 7.60 -23.05
CA ILE A 759 -11.10 6.85 -23.46
C ILE A 759 -11.70 7.47 -24.74
N GLU A 760 -11.87 8.79 -24.77
CA GLU A 760 -12.42 9.49 -25.92
C GLU A 760 -11.51 9.42 -27.15
N ALA A 761 -10.18 9.47 -26.97
CA ALA A 761 -9.21 9.33 -28.06
C ALA A 761 -9.29 7.96 -28.78
N ARG A 762 -9.70 6.90 -28.06
CA ARG A 762 -9.95 5.57 -28.66
C ARG A 762 -11.40 5.40 -29.19
N GLY A 763 -12.21 6.47 -29.20
CA GLY A 763 -13.60 6.46 -29.64
C GLY A 763 -14.59 5.90 -28.60
N GLY A 764 -14.19 5.74 -27.34
CA GLY A 764 -15.02 5.29 -26.25
C GLY A 764 -15.87 6.41 -25.62
N ASN A 765 -16.73 6.04 -24.70
CA ASN A 765 -17.60 6.94 -23.94
C ASN A 765 -17.07 7.10 -22.51
N SER A 766 -16.29 8.17 -22.25
CA SER A 766 -15.68 8.43 -20.93
C SER A 766 -16.69 8.50 -19.79
N PHE A 767 -17.88 9.02 -20.04
CA PHE A 767 -18.94 9.07 -19.05
C PHE A 767 -19.44 7.66 -18.66
N GLY A 768 -19.79 6.84 -19.67
CA GLY A 768 -20.32 5.48 -19.46
C GLY A 768 -19.27 4.48 -18.97
N GLU A 769 -18.06 4.57 -19.49
CA GLU A 769 -17.00 3.59 -19.20
C GLU A 769 -16.22 3.88 -17.91
N PHE A 770 -16.21 5.16 -17.44
CA PHE A 770 -15.38 5.57 -16.31
C PHE A 770 -16.14 6.34 -15.23
N MET A 771 -16.79 7.45 -15.59
CA MET A 771 -17.40 8.35 -14.60
C MET A 771 -18.62 7.72 -13.90
N LEU A 772 -19.48 7.06 -14.65
CA LEU A 772 -20.72 6.45 -14.13
C LEU A 772 -20.43 5.22 -13.25
N PRO A 773 -19.58 4.25 -13.64
CA PRO A 773 -19.24 3.13 -12.78
C PRO A 773 -18.63 3.56 -11.44
N HIS A 774 -17.70 4.52 -11.44
CA HIS A 774 -17.13 5.08 -10.20
C HIS A 774 -18.18 5.72 -9.29
N ALA A 775 -19.09 6.51 -9.88
CA ALA A 775 -20.14 7.17 -9.11
C ALA A 775 -21.16 6.16 -8.53
N SER A 776 -21.48 5.11 -9.30
CA SER A 776 -22.38 4.03 -8.86
C SER A 776 -21.80 3.24 -7.69
N LEU A 777 -20.52 2.84 -7.78
CA LEU A 777 -19.83 2.15 -6.69
C LEU A 777 -19.75 3.01 -5.42
N ARG A 778 -19.41 4.30 -5.54
CA ARG A 778 -19.41 5.23 -4.41
C ARG A 778 -20.78 5.42 -3.78
N LEU A 779 -21.83 5.55 -4.59
CA LEU A 779 -23.18 5.67 -4.09
C LEU A 779 -23.61 4.42 -3.32
N LYS A 780 -23.31 3.24 -3.86
CA LYS A 780 -23.56 1.93 -3.23
C LYS A 780 -22.81 1.81 -1.89
N GLN A 781 -21.55 2.25 -1.83
CA GLN A 781 -20.75 2.29 -0.60
C GLN A 781 -21.37 3.17 0.48
N GLY A 782 -21.75 4.40 0.11
CA GLY A 782 -22.39 5.33 1.03
C GLY A 782 -23.69 4.77 1.61
N PHE A 783 -24.53 4.20 0.75
CA PHE A 783 -25.77 3.56 1.17
C PHE A 783 -25.52 2.39 2.13
N GLY A 784 -24.53 1.55 1.85
CA GLY A 784 -24.17 0.39 2.66
C GLY A 784 -23.65 0.72 4.07
N ARG A 785 -23.42 2.01 4.40
CA ARG A 785 -22.99 2.42 5.76
C ARG A 785 -24.14 2.47 6.75
N LEU A 786 -25.36 2.64 6.29
CA LEU A 786 -26.54 2.86 7.13
C LEU A 786 -26.97 1.61 7.90
N ILE A 787 -26.89 0.42 7.28
CA ILE A 787 -27.33 -0.84 7.87
C ILE A 787 -26.12 -1.75 8.08
N ARG A 788 -25.82 -2.07 9.35
CA ARG A 788 -24.68 -2.86 9.79
C ARG A 788 -25.06 -4.10 10.62
N THR A 789 -26.23 -4.04 11.24
CA THR A 789 -26.78 -5.11 12.08
C THR A 789 -28.22 -5.41 11.67
N ALA A 790 -28.75 -6.56 12.11
CA ALA A 790 -30.14 -6.94 11.87
C ALA A 790 -31.15 -5.99 12.52
N THR A 791 -30.72 -5.18 13.50
CA THR A 791 -31.57 -4.23 14.24
C THR A 791 -31.42 -2.78 13.77
N ASP A 792 -30.45 -2.49 12.91
CA ASP A 792 -30.23 -1.13 12.40
C ASP A 792 -31.41 -0.69 11.52
N ARG A 793 -31.74 0.60 11.60
CA ARG A 793 -32.81 1.18 10.83
C ARG A 793 -32.50 2.63 10.50
N GLY A 794 -32.74 3.05 9.25
CA GLY A 794 -32.40 4.41 8.87
C GLY A 794 -32.99 4.91 7.55
N VAL A 795 -32.80 6.21 7.31
CA VAL A 795 -33.28 6.92 6.12
C VAL A 795 -32.09 7.45 5.33
N VAL A 796 -32.09 7.22 4.02
CA VAL A 796 -31.18 7.89 3.08
C VAL A 796 -31.97 8.93 2.30
N VAL A 797 -31.56 10.19 2.37
CA VAL A 797 -32.10 11.27 1.53
C VAL A 797 -31.10 11.57 0.43
N LEU A 798 -31.44 11.24 -0.81
CA LEU A 798 -30.65 11.55 -2.00
C LEU A 798 -31.19 12.82 -2.66
N SER A 799 -30.55 13.96 -2.35
CA SER A 799 -31.00 15.29 -2.78
C SER A 799 -30.44 15.68 -4.16
N ASP A 800 -30.51 14.76 -5.13
CA ASP A 800 -30.08 15.03 -6.51
C ASP A 800 -31.14 14.53 -7.51
N PRO A 801 -31.92 15.43 -8.14
CA PRO A 801 -33.03 15.03 -9.02
C PRO A 801 -32.56 14.36 -10.31
N ARG A 802 -31.25 14.46 -10.64
CA ARG A 802 -30.68 13.81 -11.84
C ARG A 802 -30.83 12.30 -11.80
N VAL A 803 -30.91 11.71 -10.60
CA VAL A 803 -31.11 10.27 -10.42
C VAL A 803 -32.50 9.80 -10.95
N LEU A 804 -33.50 10.69 -11.03
CA LEU A 804 -34.83 10.39 -11.61
C LEU A 804 -34.95 10.90 -13.04
N THR A 805 -34.25 11.98 -13.43
CA THR A 805 -34.47 12.70 -14.70
C THR A 805 -33.46 12.26 -15.80
N LYS A 806 -32.37 11.61 -15.43
CA LYS A 806 -31.37 11.15 -16.39
C LYS A 806 -31.43 9.63 -16.55
N ARG A 807 -31.14 9.12 -17.75
CA ARG A 807 -31.16 7.67 -18.03
C ARG A 807 -30.27 6.87 -17.10
N TYR A 808 -29.05 7.35 -16.87
CA TYR A 808 -28.07 6.71 -15.98
C TYR A 808 -28.52 6.65 -14.50
N GLY A 809 -29.45 7.51 -14.10
CA GLY A 809 -29.94 7.52 -12.73
C GLY A 809 -30.73 6.27 -12.37
N ARG A 810 -31.44 5.66 -13.34
CA ARG A 810 -32.12 4.37 -13.14
C ARG A 810 -31.11 3.26 -12.88
N GLU A 811 -30.05 3.18 -13.67
CA GLU A 811 -28.94 2.24 -13.53
C GLU A 811 -28.31 2.36 -12.14
N MET A 812 -28.01 3.59 -11.71
CA MET A 812 -27.47 3.84 -10.36
C MET A 812 -28.42 3.39 -9.24
N LEU A 813 -29.73 3.59 -9.39
CA LEU A 813 -30.71 3.18 -8.39
C LEU A 813 -30.90 1.66 -8.34
N ASP A 814 -30.84 0.99 -9.47
CA ASP A 814 -31.02 -0.46 -9.57
C ASP A 814 -29.81 -1.21 -8.96
N GLY A 815 -28.61 -0.60 -8.98
CA GLY A 815 -27.41 -1.10 -8.29
C GLY A 815 -27.38 -0.91 -6.77
N LEU A 816 -28.37 -0.19 -6.17
CA LEU A 816 -28.45 -0.01 -4.71
C LEU A 816 -29.13 -1.22 -4.03
N PRO A 817 -28.87 -1.43 -2.73
CA PRO A 817 -29.64 -2.39 -1.94
C PRO A 817 -31.15 -2.13 -2.04
N PRO A 818 -31.99 -3.18 -2.00
CA PRO A 818 -33.43 -3.11 -2.28
C PRO A 818 -34.23 -2.45 -1.14
N ALA A 819 -33.91 -1.21 -0.81
CA ALA A 819 -34.63 -0.41 0.19
C ALA A 819 -35.99 0.06 -0.33
N ARG A 820 -36.93 0.32 0.58
CA ARG A 820 -38.18 0.99 0.23
C ARG A 820 -37.90 2.38 -0.34
N ARG A 821 -38.36 2.67 -1.57
CA ARG A 821 -38.09 3.93 -2.28
C ARG A 821 -39.31 4.83 -2.28
N ILE A 822 -39.08 6.13 -2.04
CA ILE A 822 -40.09 7.17 -2.13
C ILE A 822 -39.55 8.35 -2.91
N SER A 823 -40.32 8.86 -3.86
CA SER A 823 -40.00 10.06 -4.61
C SER A 823 -41.19 11.01 -4.64
N GLY A 824 -40.92 12.31 -4.66
CA GLY A 824 -41.93 13.35 -4.70
C GLY A 824 -41.48 14.67 -4.09
N PRO A 825 -42.38 15.68 -4.00
CA PRO A 825 -42.05 16.94 -3.33
C PRO A 825 -41.63 16.71 -1.88
N TRP A 826 -40.67 17.50 -1.38
CA TRP A 826 -40.17 17.34 -0.01
C TRP A 826 -41.26 17.42 1.07
N SER A 827 -42.24 18.25 0.87
CA SER A 827 -43.43 18.37 1.75
C SER A 827 -44.12 17.02 1.99
N ARG A 828 -44.18 16.13 0.98
CA ARG A 828 -44.70 14.76 1.09
C ARG A 828 -43.66 13.82 1.67
N CYS A 829 -42.44 13.90 1.18
CA CYS A 829 -41.34 13.02 1.59
C CYS A 829 -41.05 13.12 3.09
N ARG A 830 -41.00 14.31 3.68
CA ARG A 830 -40.78 14.52 5.11
C ARG A 830 -41.82 13.87 6.02
N VAL A 831 -43.05 13.75 5.56
CA VAL A 831 -44.11 13.06 6.30
C VAL A 831 -43.82 11.57 6.41
N GLU A 832 -43.40 10.96 5.31
CA GLU A 832 -43.05 9.55 5.29
C GLU A 832 -41.76 9.26 6.07
N VAL A 833 -40.77 10.16 6.06
CA VAL A 833 -39.58 10.12 6.92
C VAL A 833 -39.97 10.09 8.41
N ARG A 834 -40.86 10.97 8.83
CA ARG A 834 -41.37 11.01 10.22
C ARG A 834 -42.10 9.72 10.58
N LYS A 835 -43.00 9.23 9.71
CA LYS A 835 -43.71 7.95 9.92
C LYS A 835 -42.70 6.77 10.04
N PHE A 836 -41.67 6.77 9.23
CA PHE A 836 -40.67 5.71 9.29
C PHE A 836 -39.99 5.64 10.66
N TYR A 837 -39.59 6.78 11.24
CA TYR A 837 -38.94 6.80 12.56
C TYR A 837 -39.94 6.58 13.72
N GLN A 838 -41.23 6.91 13.57
CA GLN A 838 -42.26 6.69 14.57
C GLN A 838 -42.82 5.25 14.59
N ALA A 839 -42.64 4.49 13.48
CA ALA A 839 -43.09 3.11 13.42
C ALA A 839 -42.30 2.25 14.41
N PRO A 840 -42.95 1.32 15.13
CA PRO A 840 -42.22 0.40 16.03
C PRO A 840 -41.14 -0.39 15.28
N ARG A 841 -40.08 -0.69 16.01
CA ARG A 841 -38.92 -1.47 15.49
C ARG A 841 -39.26 -2.93 15.26
#